data_d8ca575a3a8973716431afe70d49e0da
#
_entry.id   d8ca575a3a8973716431afe70d49e0da
#
_cell.length_a   1.000
_cell.length_b   1.000
_cell.length_c   1.000
_cell.angle_alpha   90.00
_cell.angle_beta   90.00
_cell.angle_gamma   90.00
#
_symmetry.space_group_name_H-M   'P 1'
#
loop_
_entity.id
_entity.type
_entity.pdbx_description
1 polymer ?
#
loop_
_entity_poly.entity_id
_entity_poly.type
_entity_poly.pdbx_seq_one_letter_code
_entity_poly.pdbx_strand_id
1 'polypeptide(L)'
;MCRLHFCRLTVFHLALACTVAFAQSRVFTSPLPTGVHLDAVGDTVELGSMPLNVVPALSGDKVVVVLSGWREQGIQIVDLKTLKVTQTLLQDGAFYGAAFSPDGNTLYVSGGNSDLLFIYTWKDGKATLAKTFELAKAKTGDGTGTSYPAGVAVSPNGKFVYVAENVGDRLAVMDATTGEIVQRLPTDHYPYGVTLGGAGHLFVSAWGGTTISDFRVLADGRLAYRGRIEVGRHPSALTVNGSRLYVALAGSDRVATVDARSRKVTAYFHDSAPGAPPEGSTPNAISITADRKRLFIAEADNNAIAVFELATGKLLGRVPTDWYPTSIVEVGSQILILCGKGHGTQANPDGPVPLTNWPTEKPLAYTLGQLNGTLRLLPSAMTAAQLSAFAQRVAAANNWQRSRGTRRYPPFKHVIYIIKENRTYDQVLGDLKEGDGEASLVYFPDITITPNHHALARRFGLFDRFFVNAEVSSQGHIWSTAAYVTDYGEKIIPSAYAGKRGDVDGEDSDEPERGFLWTLANRSGVTFRDYGEMVKGGWPVTQHDLGADVNPDYVPFDLVIQDQKRADVWIAEHQHFVRDGNMPQLELMWLPMDHLTAARPGKCTPYACMADNDLALGRIVQELSHSPYWNDTVIFVVEDDAQAGPDHVDSHRAPFYAISAYNKPGTVHRFANTTDVIAAIEDILGMGRLSKFDYFSRSLADIFAPSPDLTPFDAITPKQDLNEKNPQNTAAARLSEGLDLSAPDRVNDQVYNRILWLMLKGDAPQPAARTWAPLHVLEASW
;
A
#
# COMPACT_ATOMS: atom_id res chain seq x y z
N MET A 1 4.03 75.04 -54.93
CA MET A 1 5.29 74.64 -54.29
C MET A 1 4.90 73.74 -53.13
N CYS A 2 4.93 72.44 -53.34
CA CYS A 2 4.61 71.46 -52.29
C CYS A 2 5.56 70.29 -52.46
N ARG A 3 6.39 70.03 -51.47
CA ARG A 3 7.35 68.95 -51.48
C ARG A 3 6.72 67.68 -50.93
N LEU A 4 6.72 66.58 -51.68
CA LEU A 4 6.40 65.27 -51.31
C LEU A 4 7.54 64.69 -50.42
N HIS A 5 7.16 64.17 -49.24
CA HIS A 5 8.04 63.31 -48.43
C HIS A 5 7.58 61.87 -48.58
N PHE A 6 8.44 61.00 -49.06
CA PHE A 6 8.30 59.57 -49.13
C PHE A 6 8.53 58.96 -47.68
N CYS A 7 7.54 58.31 -47.12
CA CYS A 7 7.68 57.55 -45.90
C CYS A 7 7.90 56.08 -46.27
N ARG A 8 9.10 55.55 -45.98
CA ARG A 8 9.38 54.09 -46.08
C ARG A 8 8.78 53.38 -44.92
N LEU A 9 7.78 52.50 -45.14
CA LEU A 9 7.30 51.55 -44.17
C LEU A 9 8.30 50.38 -44.06
N THR A 10 8.95 50.26 -42.91
CA THR A 10 9.72 49.08 -42.52
C THR A 10 8.77 48.13 -41.79
N VAL A 11 8.47 47.00 -42.42
CA VAL A 11 7.67 45.94 -41.80
C VAL A 11 8.56 45.14 -40.84
N PHE A 12 8.35 45.33 -39.52
CA PHE A 12 8.92 44.47 -38.49
C PHE A 12 8.05 43.23 -38.38
N HIS A 13 8.59 42.07 -38.76
CA HIS A 13 8.01 40.77 -38.40
C HIS A 13 8.33 40.50 -36.93
N LEU A 14 7.35 40.73 -36.07
CA LEU A 14 7.39 40.24 -34.68
C LEU A 14 7.04 38.77 -34.72
N ALA A 15 8.03 37.89 -34.61
CA ALA A 15 7.82 36.48 -34.33
C ALA A 15 7.33 36.38 -32.87
N LEU A 16 6.03 36.24 -32.68
CA LEU A 16 5.41 35.96 -31.35
C LEU A 16 5.75 34.50 -31.02
N ALA A 17 6.83 34.27 -30.30
CA ALA A 17 7.08 32.99 -29.65
C ALA A 17 6.08 32.86 -28.50
N CYS A 18 5.00 32.10 -28.71
CA CYS A 18 4.12 31.65 -27.64
C CYS A 18 4.91 30.72 -26.73
N THR A 19 5.59 31.27 -25.73
CA THR A 19 5.98 30.53 -24.55
C THR A 19 4.70 30.27 -23.77
N VAL A 20 4.12 29.07 -23.91
CA VAL A 20 3.08 28.58 -23.00
C VAL A 20 3.76 28.41 -21.64
N ALA A 21 3.66 29.43 -20.81
CA ALA A 21 4.02 29.35 -19.42
C ALA A 21 2.95 28.49 -18.74
N PHE A 22 3.28 27.24 -18.44
CA PHE A 22 2.53 26.44 -17.48
C PHE A 22 2.75 27.03 -16.09
N ALA A 23 2.12 28.15 -15.81
CA ALA A 23 1.90 28.60 -14.44
C ALA A 23 0.61 27.92 -13.93
N GLN A 24 0.66 26.62 -13.72
CA GLN A 24 -0.33 25.99 -12.86
C GLN A 24 -0.04 26.45 -11.44
N SER A 25 -1.01 27.12 -10.84
CA SER A 25 -1.04 27.35 -9.40
C SER A 25 -0.79 26.03 -8.68
N ARG A 26 0.21 25.99 -7.80
CA ARG A 26 0.44 24.85 -6.91
C ARG A 26 -0.83 24.63 -6.06
N VAL A 27 -1.68 23.74 -6.47
CA VAL A 27 -2.73 23.19 -5.63
C VAL A 27 -2.05 22.00 -4.92
N PHE A 28 -1.48 22.26 -3.74
CA PHE A 28 -1.08 21.15 -2.89
C PHE A 28 -2.38 20.46 -2.46
N THR A 29 -2.54 19.23 -2.89
CA THR A 29 -3.52 18.31 -2.33
C THR A 29 -3.14 18.01 -0.88
N SER A 30 -4.07 17.51 -0.08
CA SER A 30 -3.78 16.98 1.25
C SER A 30 -2.63 15.99 1.19
N PRO A 31 -1.81 15.86 2.23
CA PRO A 31 -0.84 14.81 2.28
C PRO A 31 -1.54 13.45 2.21
N LEU A 32 -0.91 12.51 1.53
CA LEU A 32 -1.27 11.10 1.61
C LEU A 32 -1.03 10.57 3.02
N PRO A 33 -1.63 9.44 3.43
CA PRO A 33 -1.32 8.80 4.71
C PRO A 33 0.18 8.56 4.93
N THR A 34 0.93 8.34 3.85
CA THR A 34 2.40 8.23 3.86
C THR A 34 3.13 9.56 4.14
N GLY A 35 2.40 10.65 4.28
CA GLY A 35 2.94 11.98 4.60
C GLY A 35 3.58 12.73 3.42
N VAL A 36 3.45 12.20 2.19
CA VAL A 36 3.89 12.87 0.96
C VAL A 36 2.71 13.55 0.26
N HIS A 37 3.00 14.46 -0.67
CA HIS A 37 1.99 15.15 -1.47
C HIS A 37 2.02 14.68 -2.92
N LEU A 38 0.90 14.81 -3.61
CA LEU A 38 0.84 14.62 -5.05
C LEU A 38 0.99 15.97 -5.76
N ASP A 39 1.82 15.99 -6.80
CA ASP A 39 2.06 17.19 -7.62
C ASP A 39 2.14 16.81 -9.11
N ALA A 40 1.21 15.95 -9.55
CA ALA A 40 1.18 15.35 -10.87
C ALA A 40 1.14 16.38 -12.02
N VAL A 41 1.67 16.00 -13.19
CA VAL A 41 1.69 16.81 -14.41
C VAL A 41 1.05 16.05 -15.58
N GLY A 42 0.67 16.81 -16.63
CA GLY A 42 0.08 16.26 -17.86
C GLY A 42 -1.45 16.15 -17.80
N ASP A 43 -2.01 15.73 -18.94
CA ASP A 43 -3.43 15.47 -19.06
C ASP A 43 -3.80 14.19 -18.30
N THR A 44 -5.04 14.09 -17.81
CA THR A 44 -5.51 12.94 -17.04
C THR A 44 -6.78 12.33 -17.58
N VAL A 45 -6.91 11.01 -17.41
CA VAL A 45 -8.14 10.26 -17.62
C VAL A 45 -8.42 9.48 -16.33
N GLU A 46 -9.61 9.67 -15.78
CA GLU A 46 -10.09 8.91 -14.62
C GLU A 46 -10.40 7.46 -15.02
N LEU A 47 -9.98 6.52 -14.18
CA LEU A 47 -10.13 5.08 -14.41
C LEU A 47 -10.87 4.40 -13.26
N GLY A 48 -11.12 3.11 -13.41
CA GLY A 48 -11.65 2.25 -12.35
C GLY A 48 -10.60 1.83 -11.33
N SER A 49 -10.95 0.83 -10.55
CA SER A 49 -10.22 0.39 -9.35
C SER A 49 -8.88 -0.28 -9.67
N MET A 50 -7.81 0.20 -9.07
CA MET A 50 -6.44 -0.34 -9.09
C MET A 50 -5.99 -0.84 -10.48
N PRO A 51 -5.81 0.04 -11.48
CA PRO A 51 -5.28 -0.36 -12.78
C PRO A 51 -3.80 -0.75 -12.67
N LEU A 52 -3.44 -1.91 -13.26
CA LEU A 52 -2.08 -2.48 -13.15
C LEU A 52 -1.29 -2.43 -14.45
N ASN A 53 -1.95 -2.42 -15.61
CA ASN A 53 -1.23 -2.45 -16.89
C ASN A 53 -1.96 -1.66 -17.97
N VAL A 54 -1.21 -1.07 -18.89
CA VAL A 54 -1.71 -0.37 -20.08
C VAL A 54 -1.04 -0.92 -21.33
N VAL A 55 -1.86 -1.35 -22.31
CA VAL A 55 -1.40 -1.96 -23.56
C VAL A 55 -1.94 -1.16 -24.75
N PRO A 56 -1.07 -0.59 -25.59
CA PRO A 56 -1.50 0.12 -26.80
C PRO A 56 -2.11 -0.79 -27.86
N ALA A 57 -3.21 -0.37 -28.46
CA ALA A 57 -3.69 -0.98 -29.69
C ALA A 57 -2.75 -0.66 -30.86
N LEU A 58 -2.70 -1.53 -31.88
CA LEU A 58 -1.80 -1.31 -33.04
C LEU A 58 -2.09 -0.03 -33.81
N SER A 59 -3.31 0.50 -33.75
CA SER A 59 -3.68 1.79 -34.33
C SER A 59 -3.01 3.01 -33.65
N GLY A 60 -2.53 2.84 -32.41
CA GLY A 60 -1.89 3.88 -31.64
C GLY A 60 -2.80 5.01 -31.12
N ASP A 61 -4.10 4.93 -31.34
CA ASP A 61 -5.06 5.94 -30.90
C ASP A 61 -5.91 5.49 -29.70
N LYS A 62 -5.78 4.25 -29.30
CA LYS A 62 -6.46 3.65 -28.13
C LYS A 62 -5.51 2.79 -27.31
N VAL A 63 -5.82 2.68 -26.03
CA VAL A 63 -5.14 1.77 -25.12
C VAL A 63 -6.16 0.94 -24.34
N VAL A 64 -5.73 -0.25 -23.97
CA VAL A 64 -6.45 -1.14 -23.05
C VAL A 64 -5.78 -1.05 -21.68
N VAL A 65 -6.56 -0.76 -20.66
CA VAL A 65 -6.14 -0.74 -19.25
C VAL A 65 -6.71 -1.96 -18.56
N VAL A 66 -5.89 -2.67 -17.79
CA VAL A 66 -6.30 -3.82 -16.97
C VAL A 66 -6.56 -3.35 -15.55
N LEU A 67 -7.78 -3.56 -15.05
CA LEU A 67 -8.20 -3.26 -13.68
C LEU A 67 -8.11 -4.52 -12.81
N SER A 68 -7.52 -4.41 -11.61
CA SER A 68 -7.39 -5.52 -10.66
C SER A 68 -7.67 -5.07 -9.23
N GLY A 69 -8.65 -4.20 -9.05
CA GLY A 69 -8.94 -3.60 -7.76
C GLY A 69 -9.95 -4.36 -6.93
N TRP A 70 -10.26 -3.77 -5.78
CA TRP A 70 -11.27 -4.29 -4.89
C TRP A 70 -12.69 -4.19 -5.47
N ARG A 71 -13.03 -3.07 -6.17
CA ARG A 71 -14.37 -2.85 -6.74
C ARG A 71 -14.55 -3.55 -8.07
N GLU A 72 -13.73 -3.21 -9.06
CA GLU A 72 -13.85 -3.72 -10.42
C GLU A 72 -12.59 -4.49 -10.83
N GLN A 73 -12.82 -5.58 -11.55
CA GLN A 73 -11.78 -6.29 -12.28
C GLN A 73 -12.20 -6.46 -13.73
N GLY A 74 -11.25 -6.34 -14.66
CA GLY A 74 -11.52 -6.43 -16.09
C GLY A 74 -10.70 -5.45 -16.91
N ILE A 75 -11.26 -4.89 -17.97
CA ILE A 75 -10.56 -3.95 -18.84
C ILE A 75 -11.36 -2.67 -19.10
N GLN A 76 -10.62 -1.57 -19.28
CA GLN A 76 -11.14 -0.32 -19.83
C GLN A 76 -10.42 0.04 -21.13
N ILE A 77 -11.15 0.58 -22.10
CA ILE A 77 -10.59 1.09 -23.34
C ILE A 77 -10.62 2.61 -23.30
N VAL A 78 -9.45 3.21 -23.40
CA VAL A 78 -9.27 4.67 -23.40
C VAL A 78 -8.96 5.14 -24.81
N ASP A 79 -9.68 6.16 -25.26
CA ASP A 79 -9.41 6.88 -26.51
C ASP A 79 -8.47 8.04 -26.22
N LEU A 80 -7.26 8.01 -26.81
CA LEU A 80 -6.19 8.98 -26.54
C LEU A 80 -6.42 10.34 -27.19
N LYS A 81 -7.35 10.44 -28.16
CA LYS A 81 -7.71 11.73 -28.79
C LYS A 81 -8.74 12.49 -27.98
N THR A 82 -9.70 11.76 -27.41
CA THR A 82 -10.78 12.37 -26.61
C THR A 82 -10.50 12.37 -25.11
N LEU A 83 -9.48 11.65 -24.67
CA LEU A 83 -9.11 11.46 -23.26
C LEU A 83 -10.28 10.91 -22.42
N LYS A 84 -10.97 9.89 -22.95
CA LYS A 84 -12.13 9.29 -22.32
C LYS A 84 -12.07 7.77 -22.33
N VAL A 85 -12.57 7.16 -21.27
CA VAL A 85 -12.94 5.75 -21.27
C VAL A 85 -14.14 5.59 -22.21
N THR A 86 -13.97 4.76 -23.24
CA THR A 86 -15.00 4.51 -24.26
C THR A 86 -15.71 3.18 -24.06
N GLN A 87 -15.11 2.27 -23.29
CA GLN A 87 -15.69 0.97 -22.99
C GLN A 87 -15.11 0.44 -21.66
N THR A 88 -15.97 -0.19 -20.84
CA THR A 88 -15.58 -0.98 -19.66
C THR A 88 -16.17 -2.36 -19.80
N LEU A 89 -15.34 -3.40 -19.65
CA LEU A 89 -15.72 -4.81 -19.71
C LEU A 89 -15.25 -5.49 -18.43
N LEU A 90 -16.21 -5.86 -17.59
CA LEU A 90 -15.93 -6.54 -16.32
C LEU A 90 -15.65 -8.03 -16.56
N GLN A 91 -14.81 -8.59 -15.71
CA GLN A 91 -14.43 -10.01 -15.66
C GLN A 91 -14.65 -10.53 -14.24
N ASP A 92 -14.84 -11.85 -14.09
CA ASP A 92 -14.91 -12.50 -12.78
C ASP A 92 -13.59 -12.40 -12.00
N GLY A 93 -12.48 -12.23 -12.72
CA GLY A 93 -11.16 -11.94 -12.20
C GLY A 93 -10.30 -11.34 -13.30
N ALA A 94 -9.37 -10.49 -12.92
CA ALA A 94 -8.33 -9.94 -13.79
C ALA A 94 -7.08 -9.68 -12.95
N PHE A 95 -5.92 -9.70 -13.61
CA PHE A 95 -4.71 -9.35 -12.89
C PHE A 95 -3.84 -8.41 -13.73
N TYR A 96 -2.73 -8.85 -14.27
CA TYR A 96 -1.73 -7.95 -14.89
C TYR A 96 -1.68 -8.09 -16.42
N GLY A 97 -1.87 -9.30 -16.93
CA GLY A 97 -1.51 -9.66 -18.30
C GLY A 97 -2.54 -9.21 -19.34
N ALA A 98 -2.07 -8.49 -20.34
CA ALA A 98 -2.81 -8.25 -21.57
C ALA A 98 -1.86 -8.21 -22.77
N ALA A 99 -2.26 -8.78 -23.92
CA ALA A 99 -1.46 -8.74 -25.13
C ALA A 99 -2.33 -8.84 -26.39
N PHE A 100 -2.00 -8.06 -27.42
CA PHE A 100 -2.61 -8.20 -28.75
C PHE A 100 -1.94 -9.31 -29.56
N SER A 101 -2.70 -9.97 -30.42
CA SER A 101 -2.17 -10.79 -31.50
C SER A 101 -1.31 -9.93 -32.45
N PRO A 102 -0.35 -10.54 -33.21
CA PRO A 102 0.49 -9.78 -34.14
C PRO A 102 -0.26 -9.01 -35.21
N ASP A 103 -1.46 -9.45 -35.58
CA ASP A 103 -2.34 -8.79 -36.56
C ASP A 103 -3.25 -7.72 -35.91
N GLY A 104 -3.24 -7.62 -34.58
CA GLY A 104 -4.03 -6.65 -33.80
C GLY A 104 -5.53 -6.92 -33.71
N ASN A 105 -6.00 -8.08 -34.22
CA ASN A 105 -7.45 -8.38 -34.26
C ASN A 105 -7.94 -9.16 -33.03
N THR A 106 -7.03 -9.66 -32.19
CA THR A 106 -7.35 -10.41 -30.98
C THR A 106 -6.60 -9.82 -29.79
N LEU A 107 -7.31 -9.64 -28.67
CA LEU A 107 -6.74 -9.24 -27.39
C LEU A 107 -6.92 -10.39 -26.41
N TYR A 108 -5.83 -10.77 -25.75
CA TYR A 108 -5.78 -11.78 -24.68
C TYR A 108 -5.60 -11.06 -23.35
N VAL A 109 -6.41 -11.41 -22.34
CA VAL A 109 -6.36 -10.80 -21.01
C VAL A 109 -6.39 -11.89 -19.94
N SER A 110 -5.47 -11.81 -18.99
CA SER A 110 -5.39 -12.76 -17.88
C SER A 110 -6.52 -12.55 -16.86
N GLY A 111 -7.03 -13.66 -16.33
CA GLY A 111 -8.18 -13.70 -15.45
C GLY A 111 -7.88 -13.89 -13.96
N GLY A 112 -6.60 -13.82 -13.53
CA GLY A 112 -6.25 -13.97 -12.12
C GLY A 112 -6.90 -15.20 -11.46
N ASN A 113 -7.64 -15.00 -10.38
CA ASN A 113 -8.29 -16.06 -9.61
C ASN A 113 -9.36 -16.88 -10.37
N SER A 114 -9.80 -16.44 -11.54
CA SER A 114 -10.74 -17.21 -12.36
C SER A 114 -10.07 -18.39 -13.07
N ASP A 115 -8.75 -18.45 -13.08
CA ASP A 115 -7.94 -19.43 -13.86
C ASP A 115 -8.26 -19.43 -15.36
N LEU A 116 -8.74 -18.31 -15.89
CA LEU A 116 -9.14 -18.13 -17.28
C LEU A 116 -8.18 -17.19 -18.01
N LEU A 117 -8.07 -17.41 -19.31
CA LEU A 117 -7.60 -16.41 -20.27
C LEU A 117 -8.80 -15.94 -21.07
N PHE A 118 -9.10 -14.63 -21.03
CA PHE A 118 -10.19 -14.00 -21.76
C PHE A 118 -9.71 -13.59 -23.14
N ILE A 119 -10.45 -13.96 -24.19
CA ILE A 119 -10.13 -13.68 -25.57
C ILE A 119 -11.18 -12.74 -26.14
N TYR A 120 -10.75 -11.56 -26.54
CA TYR A 120 -11.60 -10.54 -27.16
C TYR A 120 -11.26 -10.40 -28.65
N THR A 121 -12.27 -10.30 -29.49
CA THR A 121 -12.10 -9.74 -30.83
C THR A 121 -11.93 -8.24 -30.73
N TRP A 122 -10.97 -7.70 -31.46
CA TRP A 122 -10.72 -6.26 -31.55
C TRP A 122 -11.13 -5.75 -32.94
N LYS A 123 -12.09 -4.86 -32.98
CA LYS A 123 -12.56 -4.26 -34.22
C LYS A 123 -13.03 -2.82 -33.99
N ASP A 124 -12.61 -1.91 -34.87
CA ASP A 124 -12.98 -0.49 -34.86
C ASP A 124 -12.77 0.19 -33.47
N GLY A 125 -11.68 -0.21 -32.78
CA GLY A 125 -11.31 0.31 -31.48
C GLY A 125 -12.22 -0.16 -30.33
N LYS A 126 -12.90 -1.28 -30.49
CA LYS A 126 -13.75 -1.93 -29.48
C LYS A 126 -13.35 -3.38 -29.27
N ALA A 127 -13.43 -3.82 -28.02
CA ALA A 127 -13.26 -5.22 -27.64
C ALA A 127 -14.64 -5.88 -27.47
N THR A 128 -14.78 -7.11 -27.95
CA THR A 128 -15.97 -7.95 -27.72
C THR A 128 -15.49 -9.31 -27.25
N LEU A 129 -15.97 -9.79 -26.09
CA LEU A 129 -15.60 -11.12 -25.58
C LEU A 129 -16.06 -12.18 -26.58
N ALA A 130 -15.09 -12.95 -27.07
CA ALA A 130 -15.34 -14.01 -28.04
C ALA A 130 -15.43 -15.38 -27.35
N LYS A 131 -14.50 -15.65 -26.42
CA LYS A 131 -14.42 -16.92 -25.67
C LYS A 131 -13.45 -16.78 -24.49
N THR A 132 -13.39 -17.83 -23.68
CA THR A 132 -12.39 -18.00 -22.62
C THR A 132 -11.65 -19.30 -22.80
N PHE A 133 -10.39 -19.35 -22.35
CA PHE A 133 -9.63 -20.59 -22.26
C PHE A 133 -9.35 -20.90 -20.78
N GLU A 134 -9.53 -22.16 -20.38
CA GLU A 134 -9.23 -22.62 -19.03
C GLU A 134 -7.76 -22.98 -18.87
N LEU A 135 -7.08 -22.43 -17.85
CA LEU A 135 -5.76 -22.89 -17.44
C LEU A 135 -5.86 -23.95 -16.34
N ALA A 136 -6.84 -23.83 -15.45
CA ALA A 136 -7.15 -24.83 -14.43
C ALA A 136 -8.67 -24.87 -14.15
N LYS A 137 -9.13 -26.00 -13.57
CA LYS A 137 -10.57 -26.22 -13.31
C LYS A 137 -11.00 -26.02 -11.87
N ALA A 138 -10.05 -26.07 -10.92
CA ALA A 138 -10.35 -26.00 -9.50
C ALA A 138 -9.74 -24.74 -8.90
N LYS A 139 -10.52 -24.10 -8.05
CA LYS A 139 -10.03 -23.02 -7.16
C LYS A 139 -9.65 -23.62 -5.81
N THR A 140 -8.77 -22.95 -5.08
CA THR A 140 -8.49 -23.25 -3.68
C THR A 140 -9.68 -22.88 -2.79
N GLY A 141 -9.71 -23.39 -1.54
CA GLY A 141 -10.80 -23.11 -0.61
C GLY A 141 -10.88 -21.63 -0.16
N ASP A 142 -9.82 -20.86 -0.34
CA ASP A 142 -9.71 -19.44 -0.05
C ASP A 142 -10.11 -18.52 -1.23
N GLY A 143 -10.58 -19.10 -2.32
CA GLY A 143 -10.97 -18.35 -3.52
C GLY A 143 -9.84 -18.05 -4.49
N THR A 144 -8.58 -18.37 -4.16
CA THR A 144 -7.43 -18.23 -5.08
C THR A 144 -7.51 -19.24 -6.19
N GLY A 145 -7.26 -18.84 -7.43
CA GLY A 145 -7.09 -19.76 -8.56
C GLY A 145 -5.83 -20.62 -8.40
N THR A 146 -5.85 -21.82 -8.94
CA THR A 146 -4.71 -22.76 -8.86
C THR A 146 -3.55 -22.42 -9.80
N SER A 147 -3.82 -21.66 -10.86
CA SER A 147 -2.84 -21.13 -11.81
C SER A 147 -2.60 -19.64 -11.63
N TYR A 148 -3.65 -18.89 -11.39
CA TYR A 148 -3.65 -17.45 -11.26
C TYR A 148 -2.88 -16.76 -12.40
N PRO A 149 -3.41 -16.78 -13.66
CA PRO A 149 -2.74 -16.22 -14.81
C PRO A 149 -2.40 -14.73 -14.61
N ALA A 150 -1.13 -14.39 -14.84
CA ALA A 150 -0.56 -13.06 -14.74
C ALA A 150 -0.09 -12.58 -16.13
N GLY A 151 1.21 -12.40 -16.35
CA GLY A 151 1.77 -11.90 -17.59
C GLY A 151 1.40 -12.73 -18.81
N VAL A 152 1.12 -12.06 -19.94
CA VAL A 152 0.72 -12.67 -21.21
C VAL A 152 1.58 -12.13 -22.34
N ALA A 153 2.05 -13.02 -23.22
CA ALA A 153 2.67 -12.65 -24.50
C ALA A 153 2.19 -13.57 -25.61
N VAL A 154 2.20 -13.09 -26.85
CA VAL A 154 1.78 -13.87 -28.03
C VAL A 154 3.00 -14.18 -28.89
N SER A 155 3.12 -15.42 -29.39
CA SER A 155 4.21 -15.82 -30.26
C SER A 155 4.25 -14.95 -31.53
N PRO A 156 5.42 -14.70 -32.13
CA PRO A 156 5.55 -13.84 -33.33
C PRO A 156 4.74 -14.32 -34.52
N ASN A 157 4.46 -15.62 -34.60
CA ASN A 157 3.63 -16.23 -35.63
C ASN A 157 2.12 -16.30 -35.29
N GLY A 158 1.72 -15.77 -34.11
CA GLY A 158 0.34 -15.77 -33.65
C GLY A 158 -0.25 -17.11 -33.26
N LYS A 159 0.54 -18.22 -33.29
CA LYS A 159 0.02 -19.56 -33.04
C LYS A 159 -0.14 -19.92 -31.57
N PHE A 160 0.66 -19.34 -30.72
CA PHE A 160 0.66 -19.65 -29.29
C PHE A 160 0.55 -18.38 -28.43
N VAL A 161 -0.09 -18.55 -27.28
CA VAL A 161 -0.12 -17.56 -26.18
C VAL A 161 0.70 -18.13 -25.04
N TYR A 162 1.62 -17.34 -24.51
CA TYR A 162 2.45 -17.65 -23.35
C TYR A 162 1.84 -16.96 -22.14
N VAL A 163 1.51 -17.74 -21.11
CA VAL A 163 0.81 -17.24 -19.92
C VAL A 163 1.60 -17.64 -18.68
N ALA A 164 2.01 -16.65 -17.88
CA ALA A 164 2.59 -16.90 -16.57
C ALA A 164 1.48 -17.38 -15.60
N GLU A 165 1.63 -18.59 -15.07
CA GLU A 165 0.76 -19.17 -14.04
C GLU A 165 1.37 -18.81 -12.67
N ASN A 166 0.97 -17.64 -12.10
CA ASN A 166 1.63 -17.00 -10.95
C ASN A 166 1.70 -17.91 -9.72
N VAL A 167 0.56 -18.44 -9.26
CA VAL A 167 0.51 -19.36 -8.12
C VAL A 167 1.02 -20.76 -8.48
N GLY A 168 1.03 -21.08 -9.78
CA GLY A 168 1.48 -22.38 -10.29
C GLY A 168 2.98 -22.53 -10.50
N ASP A 169 3.79 -21.47 -10.37
CA ASP A 169 5.24 -21.43 -10.64
C ASP A 169 5.62 -21.98 -12.03
N ARG A 170 4.80 -21.67 -13.04
CA ARG A 170 4.92 -22.20 -14.38
C ARG A 170 4.64 -21.17 -15.46
N LEU A 171 5.13 -21.47 -16.66
CA LEU A 171 4.73 -20.80 -17.90
C LEU A 171 3.93 -21.81 -18.76
N ALA A 172 2.67 -21.49 -19.04
CA ALA A 172 1.85 -22.24 -19.97
C ALA A 172 2.08 -21.75 -21.41
N VAL A 173 2.17 -22.68 -22.35
CA VAL A 173 2.14 -22.44 -23.80
C VAL A 173 0.82 -22.98 -24.32
N MET A 174 -0.08 -22.10 -24.75
CA MET A 174 -1.43 -22.42 -25.19
C MET A 174 -1.55 -22.22 -26.71
N ASP A 175 -2.20 -23.14 -27.39
CA ASP A 175 -2.62 -22.95 -28.79
C ASP A 175 -3.65 -21.81 -28.85
N ALA A 176 -3.36 -20.77 -29.63
CA ALA A 176 -4.18 -19.54 -29.69
C ALA A 176 -5.57 -19.78 -30.33
N THR A 177 -5.78 -20.88 -31.04
CA THR A 177 -7.03 -21.23 -31.71
C THR A 177 -7.90 -22.12 -30.83
N THR A 178 -7.31 -23.17 -30.28
CA THR A 178 -8.04 -24.24 -29.55
C THR A 178 -8.09 -23.98 -28.04
N GLY A 179 -7.10 -23.28 -27.49
CA GLY A 179 -6.90 -23.12 -26.06
C GLY A 179 -6.22 -24.31 -25.38
N GLU A 180 -5.79 -25.30 -26.17
CA GLU A 180 -5.06 -26.47 -25.67
C GLU A 180 -3.70 -26.03 -25.11
N ILE A 181 -3.38 -26.45 -23.87
CA ILE A 181 -2.06 -26.25 -23.28
C ILE A 181 -1.09 -27.32 -23.81
N VAL A 182 -0.21 -26.91 -24.73
CA VAL A 182 0.73 -27.79 -25.38
C VAL A 182 2.02 -27.99 -24.60
N GLN A 183 2.35 -27.08 -23.71
CA GLN A 183 3.49 -27.16 -22.79
C GLN A 183 3.18 -26.42 -21.45
N ARG A 184 3.75 -26.96 -20.36
CA ARG A 184 3.96 -26.22 -19.10
C ARG A 184 5.43 -26.36 -18.73
N LEU A 185 6.08 -25.22 -18.51
CA LEU A 185 7.50 -25.15 -18.24
C LEU A 185 7.72 -24.48 -16.87
N PRO A 186 8.67 -24.97 -16.05
CA PRO A 186 8.90 -24.42 -14.73
C PRO A 186 9.49 -23.01 -14.82
N THR A 187 9.10 -22.18 -13.85
CA THR A 187 9.67 -20.87 -13.59
C THR A 187 10.25 -20.83 -12.17
N ASP A 188 10.70 -19.69 -11.72
CA ASP A 188 10.91 -19.39 -10.32
C ASP A 188 9.57 -18.96 -9.69
N HIS A 189 9.57 -18.67 -8.38
CA HIS A 189 8.37 -18.41 -7.60
C HIS A 189 7.61 -17.17 -8.07
N TYR A 190 6.31 -17.27 -8.17
CA TYR A 190 5.37 -16.22 -8.61
C TYR A 190 5.77 -15.56 -9.94
N PRO A 191 5.78 -16.30 -11.08
CA PRO A 191 6.03 -15.70 -12.39
C PRO A 191 5.02 -14.59 -12.69
N TYR A 192 5.54 -13.41 -13.12
CA TYR A 192 4.76 -12.18 -13.24
C TYR A 192 4.77 -11.60 -14.65
N GLY A 193 5.87 -10.98 -15.07
CA GLY A 193 6.02 -10.38 -16.39
C GLY A 193 6.52 -11.38 -17.43
N VAL A 194 5.97 -11.32 -18.64
CA VAL A 194 6.40 -12.15 -19.79
C VAL A 194 6.76 -11.23 -20.95
N THR A 195 7.98 -11.34 -21.47
CA THR A 195 8.43 -10.51 -22.61
C THR A 195 9.21 -11.28 -23.65
N LEU A 196 8.96 -10.97 -24.92
CA LEU A 196 9.73 -11.49 -26.03
C LEU A 196 11.01 -10.67 -26.23
N GLY A 197 12.14 -11.35 -26.31
CA GLY A 197 13.44 -10.76 -26.57
C GLY A 197 13.92 -10.94 -28.01
N GLY A 198 14.98 -10.23 -28.36
CA GLY A 198 15.67 -10.46 -29.62
C GLY A 198 16.26 -11.87 -29.71
N ALA A 199 16.57 -12.33 -30.95
CA ALA A 199 17.16 -13.64 -31.23
C ALA A 199 16.35 -14.84 -30.72
N GLY A 200 15.03 -14.71 -30.60
CA GLY A 200 14.12 -15.80 -30.21
C GLY A 200 14.15 -16.12 -28.72
N HIS A 201 14.45 -15.17 -27.85
CA HIS A 201 14.31 -15.31 -26.41
C HIS A 201 12.87 -15.00 -25.96
N LEU A 202 12.44 -15.65 -24.89
CA LEU A 202 11.31 -15.25 -24.06
C LEU A 202 11.77 -15.25 -22.61
N PHE A 203 11.50 -14.15 -21.90
CA PHE A 203 11.87 -13.99 -20.51
C PHE A 203 10.63 -13.88 -19.63
N VAL A 204 10.70 -14.50 -18.44
CA VAL A 204 9.65 -14.47 -17.44
C VAL A 204 10.27 -14.03 -16.11
N SER A 205 9.77 -12.96 -15.52
CA SER A 205 10.16 -12.52 -14.18
C SER A 205 9.48 -13.36 -13.11
N ALA A 206 10.13 -13.47 -11.95
CA ALA A 206 9.62 -14.22 -10.81
C ALA A 206 9.46 -13.27 -9.61
N TRP A 207 8.27 -12.77 -9.42
CA TRP A 207 7.96 -11.71 -8.46
C TRP A 207 8.24 -12.11 -7.00
N GLY A 208 7.98 -13.39 -6.63
CA GLY A 208 8.33 -13.98 -5.34
C GLY A 208 9.72 -14.60 -5.27
N GLY A 209 10.55 -14.44 -6.31
CA GLY A 209 11.89 -15.04 -6.38
C GLY A 209 13.00 -14.02 -6.64
N THR A 210 14.14 -14.53 -7.13
CA THR A 210 15.35 -13.72 -7.39
C THR A 210 15.81 -13.79 -8.84
N THR A 211 15.10 -14.53 -9.70
CA THR A 211 15.60 -14.88 -11.04
C THR A 211 14.66 -14.49 -12.16
N ILE A 212 15.21 -14.46 -13.37
CA ILE A 212 14.47 -14.46 -14.64
C ILE A 212 14.61 -15.81 -15.29
N SER A 213 13.47 -16.44 -15.65
CA SER A 213 13.47 -17.67 -16.46
C SER A 213 13.68 -17.31 -17.92
N ASP A 214 14.67 -17.95 -18.59
CA ASP A 214 15.03 -17.74 -19.99
C ASP A 214 14.61 -18.95 -20.83
N PHE A 215 13.85 -18.68 -21.88
CA PHE A 215 13.37 -19.69 -22.85
C PHE A 215 13.79 -19.30 -24.26
N ARG A 216 14.01 -20.29 -25.10
CA ARG A 216 14.16 -20.11 -26.54
C ARG A 216 12.84 -20.39 -27.26
N VAL A 217 12.38 -19.43 -28.02
CA VAL A 217 11.23 -19.63 -28.93
C VAL A 217 11.70 -20.42 -30.14
N LEU A 218 11.11 -21.59 -30.35
CA LEU A 218 11.39 -22.49 -31.48
C LEU A 218 10.65 -21.98 -32.74
N ALA A 219 11.02 -22.53 -33.90
CA ALA A 219 10.44 -22.13 -35.19
C ALA A 219 8.92 -22.37 -35.29
N ASP A 220 8.42 -23.38 -34.60
CA ASP A 220 6.98 -23.69 -34.51
C ASP A 220 6.25 -22.80 -33.45
N GLY A 221 6.98 -22.07 -32.61
CA GLY A 221 6.46 -21.22 -31.53
C GLY A 221 6.44 -21.91 -30.17
N ARG A 222 6.81 -23.18 -30.06
CA ARG A 222 7.03 -23.82 -28.77
C ARG A 222 8.27 -23.29 -28.09
N LEU A 223 8.45 -23.59 -26.79
CA LEU A 223 9.54 -23.09 -25.99
C LEU A 223 10.50 -24.19 -25.58
N ALA A 224 11.79 -23.88 -25.56
CA ALA A 224 12.83 -24.69 -24.94
C ALA A 224 13.42 -23.93 -23.74
N TYR A 225 13.36 -24.53 -22.57
CA TYR A 225 13.91 -23.95 -21.34
C TYR A 225 15.43 -23.88 -21.41
N ARG A 226 16.00 -22.73 -21.06
CA ARG A 226 17.45 -22.45 -21.06
C ARG A 226 18.04 -22.32 -19.67
N GLY A 227 17.21 -22.16 -18.65
CA GLY A 227 17.60 -21.99 -17.26
C GLY A 227 17.23 -20.60 -16.71
N ARG A 228 17.66 -20.31 -15.48
CA ARG A 228 17.40 -19.06 -14.76
C ARG A 228 18.60 -18.13 -14.82
N ILE A 229 18.36 -16.84 -14.69
CA ILE A 229 19.37 -15.77 -14.60
C ILE A 229 19.13 -15.05 -13.30
N GLU A 230 20.09 -15.09 -12.39
CA GLU A 230 20.05 -14.37 -11.12
C GLU A 230 20.13 -12.87 -11.35
N VAL A 231 19.18 -12.10 -10.79
CA VAL A 231 19.10 -10.63 -10.97
C VAL A 231 18.94 -9.87 -9.65
N GLY A 232 18.44 -10.50 -8.61
CA GLY A 232 18.07 -9.92 -7.31
C GLY A 232 16.59 -10.11 -7.01
N ARG A 233 16.16 -9.81 -5.78
CA ARG A 233 14.82 -10.08 -5.27
C ARG A 233 13.74 -9.27 -5.98
N HIS A 234 12.57 -9.86 -6.07
CA HIS A 234 11.31 -9.30 -6.57
C HIS A 234 11.41 -8.71 -7.99
N PRO A 235 11.97 -9.48 -8.98
CA PRO A 235 11.97 -9.04 -10.35
C PRO A 235 10.54 -8.96 -10.89
N SER A 236 10.12 -7.78 -11.33
CA SER A 236 8.76 -7.46 -11.77
C SER A 236 8.69 -7.17 -13.27
N ALA A 237 8.71 -5.90 -13.67
CA ALA A 237 8.59 -5.49 -15.05
C ALA A 237 9.84 -5.78 -15.88
N LEU A 238 9.62 -6.12 -17.15
CA LEU A 238 10.64 -6.49 -18.13
C LEU A 238 10.54 -5.62 -19.38
N THR A 239 11.67 -5.13 -19.90
CA THR A 239 11.75 -4.54 -21.25
C THR A 239 13.05 -4.89 -21.96
N VAL A 240 13.04 -4.94 -23.29
CA VAL A 240 14.18 -5.41 -24.09
C VAL A 240 14.64 -4.32 -25.08
N ASN A 241 15.95 -4.14 -25.19
CA ASN A 241 16.57 -3.34 -26.23
C ASN A 241 17.73 -4.10 -26.89
N GLY A 242 17.49 -4.64 -28.05
CA GLY A 242 18.47 -5.47 -28.76
C GLY A 242 18.78 -6.77 -28.01
N SER A 243 20.03 -6.95 -27.56
CA SER A 243 20.45 -8.09 -26.74
C SER A 243 20.40 -7.82 -25.23
N ARG A 244 19.96 -6.66 -24.80
CA ARG A 244 19.87 -6.31 -23.38
C ARG A 244 18.43 -6.44 -22.89
N LEU A 245 18.28 -7.11 -21.76
CA LEU A 245 17.05 -7.16 -20.98
C LEU A 245 17.22 -6.22 -19.78
N TYR A 246 16.22 -5.42 -19.49
CA TYR A 246 16.11 -4.58 -18.30
C TYR A 246 15.03 -5.15 -17.40
N VAL A 247 15.33 -5.24 -16.12
CA VAL A 247 14.51 -5.89 -15.11
C VAL A 247 14.33 -4.98 -13.93
N ALA A 248 13.11 -4.56 -13.63
CA ALA A 248 12.80 -3.82 -12.40
C ALA A 248 12.84 -4.77 -11.20
N LEU A 249 13.55 -4.36 -10.14
CA LEU A 249 13.67 -5.09 -8.87
C LEU A 249 12.92 -4.28 -7.79
N ALA A 250 11.62 -4.58 -7.63
CA ALA A 250 10.72 -3.72 -6.90
C ALA A 250 11.08 -3.56 -5.40
N GLY A 251 11.72 -4.55 -4.79
CA GLY A 251 12.12 -4.52 -3.38
C GLY A 251 13.49 -3.89 -3.10
N SER A 252 14.21 -3.33 -4.09
CA SER A 252 15.60 -2.90 -3.86
C SER A 252 16.03 -1.64 -4.63
N ASP A 253 15.12 -0.79 -5.04
CA ASP A 253 15.36 0.48 -5.73
C ASP A 253 16.40 0.37 -6.88
N ARG A 254 16.28 -0.68 -7.71
CA ARG A 254 17.22 -0.96 -8.81
C ARG A 254 16.52 -1.49 -10.06
N VAL A 255 17.11 -1.19 -11.21
CA VAL A 255 16.79 -1.87 -12.46
C VAL A 255 18.05 -2.58 -12.96
N ALA A 256 18.01 -3.91 -13.06
CA ALA A 256 19.10 -4.71 -13.57
C ALA A 256 19.19 -4.66 -15.10
N THR A 257 20.40 -4.55 -15.65
CA THR A 257 20.70 -4.75 -17.06
C THR A 257 21.34 -6.11 -17.28
N VAL A 258 20.66 -6.97 -18.00
CA VAL A 258 21.12 -8.33 -18.32
C VAL A 258 21.54 -8.42 -19.78
N ASP A 259 22.74 -8.91 -20.06
CA ASP A 259 23.11 -9.32 -21.42
C ASP A 259 22.54 -10.70 -21.72
N ALA A 260 21.60 -10.78 -22.65
CA ALA A 260 20.86 -12.00 -22.97
C ALA A 260 21.73 -13.10 -23.58
N ARG A 261 22.89 -12.77 -24.14
CA ARG A 261 23.82 -13.76 -24.75
C ARG A 261 24.66 -14.42 -23.68
N SER A 262 25.30 -13.63 -22.80
CA SER A 262 26.12 -14.14 -21.71
C SER A 262 25.27 -14.60 -20.52
N ARG A 263 24.00 -14.19 -20.46
CA ARG A 263 23.05 -14.48 -19.36
C ARG A 263 23.58 -13.99 -18.01
N LYS A 264 24.13 -12.77 -17.99
CA LYS A 264 24.70 -12.15 -16.79
C LYS A 264 24.18 -10.73 -16.63
N VAL A 265 23.99 -10.32 -15.39
CA VAL A 265 23.81 -8.90 -15.05
C VAL A 265 25.12 -8.16 -15.35
N THR A 266 25.02 -7.06 -16.06
CA THR A 266 26.16 -6.24 -16.48
C THR A 266 26.21 -4.87 -15.80
N ALA A 267 25.05 -4.36 -15.33
CA ALA A 267 24.94 -3.09 -14.64
C ALA A 267 23.59 -3.00 -13.90
N TYR A 268 23.49 -2.01 -13.00
CA TYR A 268 22.23 -1.59 -12.37
C TYR A 268 22.03 -0.08 -12.57
N PHE A 269 20.78 0.33 -12.79
CA PHE A 269 20.34 1.69 -12.56
C PHE A 269 19.84 1.76 -11.11
N HIS A 270 20.24 2.79 -10.38
CA HIS A 270 19.86 3.03 -9.00
C HIS A 270 18.91 4.22 -8.94
N ASP A 271 17.70 4.02 -8.44
CA ASP A 271 16.63 5.01 -8.39
C ASP A 271 16.18 5.37 -6.97
N SER A 272 16.97 4.99 -5.96
CA SER A 272 16.70 5.33 -4.56
C SER A 272 16.46 6.83 -4.34
N ALA A 273 15.66 7.16 -3.36
CA ALA A 273 15.50 8.52 -2.88
C ALA A 273 16.84 9.07 -2.32
N PRO A 274 17.16 10.37 -2.49
CA PRO A 274 18.47 10.91 -2.16
C PRO A 274 18.88 10.70 -0.69
N GLY A 275 19.92 9.89 -0.44
CA GLY A 275 20.48 9.61 0.88
C GLY A 275 19.70 8.66 1.76
N ALA A 276 18.55 8.17 1.31
CA ALA A 276 17.76 7.15 1.98
C ALA A 276 18.34 5.74 1.79
N PRO A 277 17.93 4.75 2.58
CA PRO A 277 18.17 3.34 2.27
C PRO A 277 17.66 3.00 0.86
N PRO A 278 18.26 2.00 0.19
CA PRO A 278 17.86 1.61 -1.16
C PRO A 278 16.59 0.73 -1.16
N GLU A 279 15.53 1.20 -0.49
CA GLU A 279 14.23 0.55 -0.39
C GLU A 279 13.13 1.59 -0.20
N GLY A 280 12.01 1.42 -0.91
CA GLY A 280 10.84 2.26 -0.82
C GLY A 280 10.67 3.25 -1.98
N SER A 281 11.52 3.25 -3.03
CA SER A 281 11.20 3.90 -4.31
C SER A 281 10.29 3.02 -5.17
N THR A 282 10.42 1.72 -5.05
CA THR A 282 9.57 0.67 -5.65
C THR A 282 9.51 0.78 -7.18
N PRO A 283 10.62 0.48 -7.89
CA PRO A 283 10.62 0.41 -9.35
C PRO A 283 9.79 -0.78 -9.83
N ASN A 284 8.59 -0.55 -10.37
CA ASN A 284 7.65 -1.62 -10.71
C ASN A 284 7.19 -1.63 -12.17
N ALA A 285 7.55 -0.62 -12.96
CA ALA A 285 7.31 -0.59 -14.39
C ALA A 285 8.44 0.16 -15.11
N ILE A 286 8.80 -0.28 -16.31
CA ILE A 286 9.90 0.28 -17.10
C ILE A 286 9.55 0.38 -18.57
N SER A 287 10.01 1.44 -19.23
CA SER A 287 9.84 1.64 -20.66
C SER A 287 11.09 2.31 -21.27
N ILE A 288 11.42 1.94 -22.49
CA ILE A 288 12.52 2.56 -23.25
C ILE A 288 11.93 3.37 -24.39
N THR A 289 12.41 4.62 -24.55
CA THR A 289 11.97 5.48 -25.66
C THR A 289 12.23 4.85 -27.03
N ALA A 290 11.39 5.18 -28.02
CA ALA A 290 11.49 4.66 -29.39
C ALA A 290 12.86 4.99 -30.03
N ASP A 291 13.48 6.14 -29.68
CA ASP A 291 14.82 6.52 -30.10
C ASP A 291 15.95 5.80 -29.34
N ARG A 292 15.60 4.95 -28.35
CA ARG A 292 16.49 4.15 -27.50
C ARG A 292 17.51 4.96 -26.70
N LYS A 293 17.20 6.23 -26.37
CA LYS A 293 18.10 7.07 -25.60
C LYS A 293 17.78 7.15 -24.13
N ARG A 294 16.52 6.92 -23.73
CA ARG A 294 16.07 7.07 -22.36
C ARG A 294 15.41 5.79 -21.85
N LEU A 295 15.63 5.53 -20.58
CA LEU A 295 14.89 4.57 -19.79
C LEU A 295 14.00 5.35 -18.81
N PHE A 296 12.70 5.06 -18.84
CA PHE A 296 11.72 5.50 -17.86
C PHE A 296 11.50 4.39 -16.84
N ILE A 297 11.53 4.74 -15.56
CA ILE A 297 11.27 3.82 -14.44
C ILE A 297 10.12 4.42 -13.61
N ALA A 298 9.05 3.68 -13.45
CA ALA A 298 7.98 4.03 -12.51
C ALA A 298 8.45 3.73 -11.09
N GLU A 299 8.70 4.78 -10.31
CA GLU A 299 9.01 4.75 -8.90
C GLU A 299 7.69 4.86 -8.13
N ALA A 300 7.03 3.72 -7.86
CA ALA A 300 5.65 3.69 -7.40
C ALA A 300 5.43 4.51 -6.12
N ASP A 301 6.26 4.31 -5.13
CA ASP A 301 6.13 4.98 -3.84
C ASP A 301 6.74 6.40 -3.82
N ASN A 302 7.51 6.77 -4.83
CA ASN A 302 7.92 8.16 -5.02
C ASN A 302 6.86 9.00 -5.75
N ASN A 303 5.78 8.38 -6.24
CA ASN A 303 4.78 9.02 -7.09
C ASN A 303 5.45 9.77 -8.25
N ALA A 304 6.39 9.08 -8.93
CA ALA A 304 7.23 9.68 -9.93
C ALA A 304 7.69 8.70 -11.02
N ILE A 305 8.11 9.24 -12.15
CA ILE A 305 8.85 8.51 -13.17
C ILE A 305 10.28 9.01 -13.18
N ALA A 306 11.25 8.15 -12.86
CA ALA A 306 12.66 8.43 -13.05
C ALA A 306 13.04 8.33 -14.54
N VAL A 307 13.82 9.28 -15.01
CA VAL A 307 14.27 9.36 -16.39
C VAL A 307 15.79 9.22 -16.44
N PHE A 308 16.28 8.14 -17.01
CA PHE A 308 17.70 7.86 -17.15
C PHE A 308 18.16 7.97 -18.60
N GLU A 309 19.40 8.43 -18.79
CA GLU A 309 20.10 8.27 -20.06
C GLU A 309 20.54 6.82 -20.20
N LEU A 310 20.04 6.12 -21.22
CA LEU A 310 20.24 4.69 -21.37
C LEU A 310 21.71 4.30 -21.62
N ALA A 311 22.47 5.18 -22.29
CA ALA A 311 23.86 4.92 -22.64
C ALA A 311 24.83 5.02 -21.46
N THR A 312 24.59 5.94 -20.54
CA THR A 312 25.51 6.27 -19.43
C THR A 312 25.01 5.78 -18.06
N GLY A 313 23.72 5.49 -17.95
CA GLY A 313 23.06 5.20 -16.67
C GLY A 313 22.83 6.44 -15.80
N LYS A 314 23.01 7.65 -16.35
CA LYS A 314 22.84 8.90 -15.61
C LYS A 314 21.36 9.20 -15.42
N LEU A 315 20.95 9.48 -14.17
CA LEU A 315 19.64 10.05 -13.86
C LEU A 315 19.57 11.48 -14.41
N LEU A 316 18.60 11.73 -15.29
CA LEU A 316 18.36 13.04 -15.91
C LEU A 316 17.35 13.87 -15.11
N GLY A 317 16.46 13.24 -14.36
CA GLY A 317 15.47 13.87 -13.53
C GLY A 317 14.31 12.92 -13.21
N ARG A 318 13.29 13.44 -12.51
CA ARG A 318 12.06 12.73 -12.17
C ARG A 318 10.84 13.53 -12.58
N VAL A 319 9.79 12.87 -13.03
CA VAL A 319 8.52 13.49 -13.46
C VAL A 319 7.46 13.11 -12.43
N PRO A 320 6.78 14.09 -11.80
CA PRO A 320 5.77 13.77 -10.78
C PRO A 320 4.49 13.21 -11.40
N THR A 321 3.88 12.24 -10.71
CA THR A 321 2.66 11.54 -11.12
C THR A 321 1.57 11.63 -10.04
N ASP A 322 0.43 11.00 -10.30
CA ASP A 322 -0.54 10.63 -9.27
C ASP A 322 -0.02 9.47 -8.43
N TRP A 323 -0.82 9.02 -7.47
CA TRP A 323 -0.44 8.05 -6.47
C TRP A 323 -0.20 6.66 -7.06
N TYR A 324 0.97 6.10 -6.78
CA TYR A 324 1.39 4.73 -7.07
C TYR A 324 1.37 4.39 -8.57
N PRO A 325 2.30 4.91 -9.40
CA PRO A 325 2.42 4.52 -10.80
C PRO A 325 2.71 3.03 -10.95
N THR A 326 1.90 2.33 -11.78
CA THR A 326 1.90 0.87 -11.97
C THR A 326 2.33 0.43 -13.35
N SER A 327 2.25 1.32 -14.36
CA SER A 327 2.66 1.00 -15.73
C SER A 327 3.07 2.27 -16.48
N ILE A 328 3.99 2.12 -17.43
CA ILE A 328 4.44 3.19 -18.32
C ILE A 328 4.71 2.67 -19.72
N VAL A 329 4.22 3.38 -20.73
CA VAL A 329 4.44 3.04 -22.14
C VAL A 329 4.56 4.30 -22.99
N GLU A 330 5.44 4.29 -24.00
CA GLU A 330 5.48 5.34 -25.01
C GLU A 330 4.54 4.99 -26.18
N VAL A 331 3.68 5.95 -26.57
CA VAL A 331 2.80 5.84 -27.74
C VAL A 331 2.95 7.10 -28.59
N GLY A 332 3.49 6.93 -29.77
CA GLY A 332 3.83 8.07 -30.65
C GLY A 332 4.87 8.99 -29.99
N SER A 333 4.49 10.23 -29.71
CA SER A 333 5.34 11.23 -29.04
C SER A 333 4.95 11.48 -27.58
N GLN A 334 4.14 10.61 -27.01
CA GLN A 334 3.65 10.73 -25.63
C GLN A 334 4.08 9.55 -24.79
N ILE A 335 4.35 9.78 -23.51
CA ILE A 335 4.39 8.75 -22.49
C ILE A 335 3.03 8.70 -21.79
N LEU A 336 2.55 7.50 -21.61
CA LEU A 336 1.33 7.18 -20.86
C LEU A 336 1.78 6.56 -19.54
N ILE A 337 1.31 7.12 -18.43
CA ILE A 337 1.65 6.69 -17.08
C ILE A 337 0.36 6.29 -16.39
N LEU A 338 0.26 5.04 -15.99
CA LEU A 338 -0.85 4.50 -15.26
C LEU A 338 -0.57 4.58 -13.77
N CYS A 339 -1.49 5.12 -12.97
CA CYS A 339 -1.38 5.20 -11.52
C CYS A 339 -2.51 4.39 -10.87
N GLY A 340 -2.16 3.49 -9.96
CA GLY A 340 -3.10 2.52 -9.37
C GLY A 340 -4.04 3.12 -8.32
N LYS A 341 -3.54 4.04 -7.50
CA LYS A 341 -4.28 4.61 -6.35
C LYS A 341 -4.85 6.02 -6.60
N GLY A 342 -4.56 6.65 -7.75
CA GLY A 342 -5.18 7.89 -8.22
C GLY A 342 -4.81 9.14 -7.43
N HIS A 343 -5.81 9.86 -6.91
CA HIS A 343 -5.63 11.21 -6.38
C HIS A 343 -5.45 11.30 -4.87
N GLY A 344 -5.52 10.21 -4.13
CA GLY A 344 -5.37 10.19 -2.68
C GLY A 344 -6.63 9.71 -1.95
N THR A 345 -6.66 9.95 -0.66
CA THR A 345 -7.69 9.51 0.28
C THR A 345 -8.60 10.66 0.72
N GLN A 346 -9.68 10.34 1.39
CA GLN A 346 -10.67 11.29 1.87
C GLN A 346 -11.46 10.71 3.05
N ALA A 347 -12.27 11.55 3.69
CA ALA A 347 -13.26 11.10 4.66
C ALA A 347 -14.19 10.03 4.05
N ASN A 348 -14.79 9.21 4.90
CA ASN A 348 -15.76 8.19 4.48
C ASN A 348 -17.13 8.83 4.25
N PRO A 349 -17.45 9.33 3.04
CA PRO A 349 -18.58 10.24 2.85
C PRO A 349 -19.94 9.55 2.97
N ASP A 350 -20.05 8.30 2.60
CA ASP A 350 -21.35 7.63 2.43
C ASP A 350 -21.72 6.71 3.59
N GLY A 351 -20.84 6.56 4.59
CA GLY A 351 -21.03 5.61 5.67
C GLY A 351 -21.35 4.18 5.19
N PRO A 352 -21.67 3.22 6.07
CA PRO A 352 -22.07 1.89 5.65
C PRO A 352 -23.34 1.91 4.81
N VAL A 353 -23.33 1.17 3.70
CA VAL A 353 -24.47 0.99 2.78
C VAL A 353 -25.69 0.42 3.52
N PRO A 354 -26.92 0.85 3.22
CA PRO A 354 -28.12 0.24 3.76
C PRO A 354 -28.16 -1.26 3.51
N LEU A 355 -28.58 -2.04 4.51
CA LEU A 355 -28.71 -3.51 4.43
C LEU A 355 -29.61 -3.99 3.27
N THR A 356 -30.49 -3.13 2.75
CA THR A 356 -31.40 -3.45 1.66
C THR A 356 -30.70 -3.69 0.32
N ASN A 357 -29.47 -3.18 0.14
CA ASN A 357 -28.70 -3.32 -1.10
C ASN A 357 -27.54 -4.32 -0.99
N TRP A 358 -27.56 -5.12 0.05
CA TRP A 358 -26.56 -6.12 0.35
C TRP A 358 -26.69 -7.35 -0.57
N PRO A 359 -25.67 -7.90 -1.18
CA PRO A 359 -24.20 -7.62 -1.18
C PRO A 359 -23.71 -7.12 -2.56
N THR A 360 -24.53 -6.44 -3.35
CA THR A 360 -24.22 -6.21 -4.78
C THR A 360 -23.43 -4.94 -5.06
N GLU A 361 -23.40 -3.98 -4.13
CA GLU A 361 -22.70 -2.73 -4.33
C GLU A 361 -21.44 -2.69 -3.46
N LYS A 362 -20.31 -2.42 -4.12
CA LYS A 362 -19.02 -2.17 -3.47
C LYS A 362 -18.84 -0.64 -3.34
N PRO A 363 -19.07 -0.04 -2.16
CA PRO A 363 -19.13 1.39 -2.02
C PRO A 363 -17.77 2.07 -2.11
N LEU A 364 -17.79 3.32 -2.54
CA LEU A 364 -16.64 4.21 -2.60
C LEU A 364 -16.12 4.61 -1.22
N ALA A 365 -16.95 4.50 -0.19
CA ALA A 365 -16.60 4.90 1.18
C ALA A 365 -15.62 3.96 1.87
N TYR A 366 -15.55 2.71 1.44
CA TYR A 366 -14.54 1.77 1.92
C TYR A 366 -13.14 2.20 1.50
N THR A 367 -12.14 2.07 2.37
CA THR A 367 -10.80 2.57 2.11
C THR A 367 -10.24 2.06 0.78
N LEU A 368 -10.28 0.74 0.53
CA LEU A 368 -9.93 0.18 -0.79
C LEU A 368 -10.87 0.60 -1.93
N GLY A 369 -12.11 0.95 -1.61
CA GLY A 369 -13.10 1.47 -2.58
C GLY A 369 -12.75 2.86 -3.10
N GLN A 370 -11.99 3.64 -2.33
CA GLN A 370 -11.51 4.96 -2.72
C GLN A 370 -10.37 4.89 -3.76
N LEU A 371 -9.69 3.76 -3.87
CA LEU A 371 -8.55 3.56 -4.79
C LEU A 371 -9.03 3.45 -6.23
N ASN A 372 -9.16 4.60 -6.90
CA ASN A 372 -9.47 4.71 -8.32
C ASN A 372 -8.25 5.23 -9.06
N GLY A 373 -7.85 4.52 -10.11
CA GLY A 373 -6.64 4.88 -10.83
C GLY A 373 -6.81 6.03 -11.82
N THR A 374 -5.69 6.47 -12.35
CA THR A 374 -5.63 7.49 -13.41
C THR A 374 -4.67 7.08 -14.53
N LEU A 375 -4.90 7.60 -15.72
CA LEU A 375 -3.94 7.56 -16.82
C LEU A 375 -3.47 8.98 -17.12
N ARG A 376 -2.16 9.22 -16.96
CA ARG A 376 -1.51 10.49 -17.30
C ARG A 376 -0.84 10.44 -18.67
N LEU A 377 -0.94 11.54 -19.40
CA LEU A 377 -0.35 11.70 -20.72
C LEU A 377 0.58 12.93 -20.74
N LEU A 378 1.82 12.70 -21.17
CA LEU A 378 2.85 13.75 -21.28
C LEU A 378 3.66 13.57 -22.57
N PRO A 379 4.27 14.64 -23.13
CA PRO A 379 5.27 14.50 -24.18
C PRO A 379 6.45 13.62 -23.74
N SER A 380 6.88 12.67 -24.57
CA SER A 380 8.06 11.82 -24.28
C SER A 380 9.37 12.61 -24.40
N ALA A 381 9.40 13.64 -25.23
CA ALA A 381 10.54 14.53 -25.41
C ALA A 381 10.50 15.68 -24.39
N MET A 382 11.23 15.52 -23.30
CA MET A 382 11.40 16.54 -22.26
C MET A 382 12.81 17.13 -22.33
N THR A 383 12.90 18.46 -22.21
CA THR A 383 14.18 19.17 -22.12
C THR A 383 14.84 18.97 -20.75
N ALA A 384 16.14 19.19 -20.67
CA ALA A 384 16.87 19.14 -19.40
C ALA A 384 16.31 20.13 -18.35
N ALA A 385 15.87 21.32 -18.80
CA ALA A 385 15.27 22.32 -17.94
C ALA A 385 13.92 21.85 -17.36
N GLN A 386 13.07 21.21 -18.16
CA GLN A 386 11.80 20.64 -17.69
C GLN A 386 12.04 19.50 -16.70
N LEU A 387 12.96 18.57 -17.01
CA LEU A 387 13.31 17.48 -16.11
C LEU A 387 13.88 17.98 -14.78
N SER A 388 14.71 19.02 -14.79
CA SER A 388 15.23 19.65 -13.58
C SER A 388 14.11 20.29 -12.74
N ALA A 389 13.17 21.00 -13.38
CA ALA A 389 12.03 21.62 -12.69
C ALA A 389 11.10 20.55 -12.09
N PHE A 390 10.81 19.48 -12.82
CA PHE A 390 9.99 18.37 -12.33
C PHE A 390 10.66 17.63 -11.17
N ALA A 391 11.98 17.38 -11.25
CA ALA A 391 12.73 16.76 -10.17
C ALA A 391 12.67 17.58 -8.86
N GLN A 392 12.68 18.91 -8.95
CA GLN A 392 12.48 19.77 -7.77
C GLN A 392 11.07 19.62 -7.17
N ARG A 393 10.05 19.49 -8.03
CA ARG A 393 8.66 19.25 -7.58
C ARG A 393 8.52 17.90 -6.89
N VAL A 394 9.09 16.82 -7.47
CA VAL A 394 9.12 15.51 -6.85
C VAL A 394 9.81 15.54 -5.49
N ALA A 395 10.97 16.20 -5.41
CA ALA A 395 11.72 16.34 -4.16
C ALA A 395 10.91 17.11 -3.08
N ALA A 396 10.20 18.16 -3.48
CA ALA A 396 9.34 18.93 -2.58
C ALA A 396 8.14 18.11 -2.11
N ALA A 397 7.44 17.43 -3.03
CA ALA A 397 6.27 16.59 -2.74
C ALA A 397 6.61 15.42 -1.80
N ASN A 398 7.78 14.82 -1.97
CA ASN A 398 8.29 13.73 -1.13
C ASN A 398 9.08 14.18 0.11
N ASN A 399 9.09 15.46 0.42
CA ASN A 399 9.80 16.01 1.58
C ASN A 399 11.33 15.75 1.60
N TRP A 400 11.97 15.45 0.46
CA TRP A 400 13.41 15.11 0.41
C TRP A 400 14.33 16.27 0.79
N GLN A 401 13.81 17.49 0.79
CA GLN A 401 14.55 18.70 1.18
C GLN A 401 14.28 19.09 2.65
N ARG A 402 13.42 18.36 3.35
CA ARG A 402 13.10 18.67 4.75
C ARG A 402 14.35 18.54 5.60
N SER A 403 14.66 19.60 6.34
CA SER A 403 15.67 19.53 7.40
C SER A 403 15.18 18.53 8.45
N ARG A 404 16.03 17.54 8.75
CA ARG A 404 15.68 16.52 9.77
C ARG A 404 15.61 17.07 11.18
N GLY A 405 16.00 18.35 11.40
CA GLY A 405 16.01 18.97 12.70
C GLY A 405 16.89 18.21 13.72
N THR A 406 16.92 18.73 14.95
CA THR A 406 17.54 18.02 16.06
C THR A 406 16.52 17.05 16.63
N ARG A 407 16.66 15.76 16.34
CA ARG A 407 15.81 14.69 16.90
C ARG A 407 16.33 14.31 18.28
N ARG A 408 16.14 15.19 19.26
CA ARG A 408 16.55 14.93 20.65
C ARG A 408 15.34 14.48 21.44
N TYR A 409 15.32 13.20 21.73
CA TYR A 409 14.36 12.60 22.63
C TYR A 409 14.87 12.68 24.07
N PRO A 410 13.99 12.60 25.10
CA PRO A 410 14.39 12.32 26.47
C PRO A 410 15.30 11.09 26.57
N PRO A 411 15.95 10.86 27.71
CA PRO A 411 16.93 9.79 27.86
C PRO A 411 16.26 8.39 27.97
N PHE A 412 15.38 8.09 27.03
CA PHE A 412 14.75 6.79 26.95
C PHE A 412 15.77 5.70 26.63
N LYS A 413 15.61 4.54 27.25
CA LYS A 413 16.38 3.33 27.02
C LYS A 413 15.52 2.20 26.51
N HIS A 414 14.22 2.28 26.78
CA HIS A 414 13.24 1.25 26.47
C HIS A 414 12.08 1.86 25.67
N VAL A 415 11.58 1.11 24.72
CA VAL A 415 10.39 1.42 23.93
C VAL A 415 9.47 0.22 23.99
N ILE A 416 8.21 0.44 24.37
CA ILE A 416 7.12 -0.52 24.20
C ILE A 416 6.27 -0.04 23.03
N TYR A 417 6.15 -0.84 21.98
CA TYR A 417 5.37 -0.52 20.80
C TYR A 417 4.16 -1.46 20.74
N ILE A 418 2.97 -0.88 20.92
CA ILE A 418 1.69 -1.60 20.96
C ILE A 418 0.94 -1.34 19.66
N ILE A 419 0.58 -2.40 18.96
CA ILE A 419 -0.25 -2.37 17.75
C ILE A 419 -1.64 -2.89 18.14
N LYS A 420 -2.68 -2.18 17.71
CA LYS A 420 -4.10 -2.47 17.96
C LYS A 420 -4.83 -2.62 16.64
N GLU A 421 -6.17 -2.85 16.66
CA GLU A 421 -6.95 -3.27 15.52
C GLU A 421 -8.10 -2.32 15.18
N ASN A 422 -8.01 -1.75 13.99
CA ASN A 422 -9.10 -1.26 13.13
C ASN A 422 -10.00 -0.16 13.69
N ARG A 423 -9.47 0.81 14.46
CA ARG A 423 -10.33 1.92 14.93
C ARG A 423 -9.94 3.25 14.33
N THR A 424 -10.97 4.05 13.94
CA THR A 424 -10.77 5.44 13.57
C THR A 424 -10.70 6.32 14.80
N TYR A 425 -10.12 7.52 14.65
CA TYR A 425 -10.10 8.54 15.69
C TYR A 425 -11.52 8.87 16.17
N ASP A 426 -12.46 9.12 15.26
CA ASP A 426 -13.82 9.50 15.63
C ASP A 426 -14.57 8.39 16.36
N GLN A 427 -14.32 7.12 16.07
CA GLN A 427 -14.98 6.01 16.78
C GLN A 427 -14.62 5.96 18.26
N VAL A 428 -13.40 6.37 18.62
CA VAL A 428 -12.87 6.25 19.99
C VAL A 428 -12.78 7.59 20.70
N LEU A 429 -12.26 8.63 20.06
CA LEU A 429 -11.93 9.93 20.66
C LEU A 429 -12.75 11.09 20.10
N GLY A 430 -13.75 10.84 19.26
CA GLY A 430 -14.54 11.87 18.60
C GLY A 430 -15.40 12.73 19.54
N ASP A 431 -15.58 12.34 20.80
CA ASP A 431 -16.26 13.10 21.85
C ASP A 431 -15.33 14.03 22.65
N LEU A 432 -14.01 13.96 22.43
CA LEU A 432 -13.04 14.87 23.06
C LEU A 432 -13.12 16.26 22.43
N LYS A 433 -13.64 17.22 23.19
CA LYS A 433 -13.83 18.60 22.73
C LYS A 433 -12.51 19.35 22.50
N GLU A 434 -11.43 18.85 23.05
CA GLU A 434 -10.08 19.40 22.96
C GLU A 434 -9.44 19.14 21.57
N GLY A 435 -9.95 18.15 20.83
CA GLY A 435 -9.49 17.76 19.50
C GLY A 435 -10.54 17.99 18.42
N ASP A 436 -10.17 17.70 17.17
CA ASP A 436 -11.07 17.76 16.02
C ASP A 436 -11.81 16.43 15.86
N GLY A 437 -12.82 16.20 16.69
CA GLY A 437 -13.67 15.02 16.74
C GLY A 437 -15.10 15.27 16.28
N GLU A 438 -15.75 14.24 15.74
CA GLU A 438 -17.19 14.24 15.42
C GLU A 438 -17.95 13.31 16.38
N ALA A 439 -18.55 13.91 17.41
CA ALA A 439 -19.22 13.18 18.49
C ALA A 439 -20.33 12.23 18.03
N SER A 440 -20.97 12.49 16.87
CA SER A 440 -22.00 11.61 16.32
C SER A 440 -21.44 10.28 15.79
N LEU A 441 -20.13 10.22 15.49
CA LEU A 441 -19.42 9.02 15.02
C LEU A 441 -18.82 8.20 16.15
N VAL A 442 -18.86 8.66 17.39
CA VAL A 442 -18.30 7.93 18.55
C VAL A 442 -19.04 6.63 18.77
N TYR A 443 -18.32 5.53 18.76
CA TYR A 443 -18.83 4.20 19.11
C TYR A 443 -18.60 3.89 20.60
N PHE A 444 -17.47 4.33 21.13
CA PHE A 444 -16.96 3.92 22.44
C PHE A 444 -16.75 5.12 23.35
N PRO A 445 -17.84 5.65 23.97
CA PRO A 445 -17.74 6.87 24.74
C PRO A 445 -16.90 6.71 26.01
N ASP A 446 -16.31 7.84 26.45
CA ASP A 446 -15.57 8.01 27.71
C ASP A 446 -16.30 7.37 28.92
N ILE A 447 -15.65 7.27 30.05
CA ILE A 447 -16.13 6.77 31.35
C ILE A 447 -16.81 5.40 31.30
N THR A 448 -17.65 5.13 30.31
CA THR A 448 -18.43 3.90 30.24
C THR A 448 -17.64 2.77 29.61
N ILE A 449 -16.98 3.03 28.47
CA ILE A 449 -16.33 2.02 27.63
C ILE A 449 -14.82 2.20 27.58
N THR A 450 -14.34 3.43 27.34
CA THR A 450 -12.92 3.72 27.06
C THR A 450 -12.32 4.78 28.01
N PRO A 451 -12.49 4.65 29.34
CA PRO A 451 -12.00 5.66 30.28
C PRO A 451 -10.46 5.79 30.25
N ASN A 452 -9.72 4.72 30.01
CA ASN A 452 -8.26 4.76 29.95
C ASN A 452 -7.77 5.45 28.67
N HIS A 453 -8.31 5.11 27.49
CA HIS A 453 -7.95 5.81 26.23
C HIS A 453 -8.15 7.32 26.37
N HIS A 454 -9.27 7.75 26.92
CA HIS A 454 -9.57 9.17 27.13
C HIS A 454 -8.66 9.83 28.17
N ALA A 455 -8.39 9.15 29.30
CA ALA A 455 -7.50 9.67 30.33
C ALA A 455 -6.06 9.76 29.84
N LEU A 456 -5.58 8.77 29.07
CA LEU A 456 -4.26 8.77 28.47
C LEU A 456 -4.10 9.89 27.45
N ALA A 457 -5.10 10.08 26.57
CA ALA A 457 -5.11 11.18 25.59
C ALA A 457 -5.04 12.56 26.28
N ARG A 458 -5.85 12.80 27.32
CA ARG A 458 -5.84 14.06 28.08
C ARG A 458 -4.54 14.29 28.83
N ARG A 459 -3.96 13.24 29.39
CA ARG A 459 -2.77 13.37 30.24
C ARG A 459 -1.47 13.45 29.43
N PHE A 460 -1.32 12.62 28.42
CA PHE A 460 -0.06 12.46 27.70
C PHE A 460 -0.03 13.16 26.33
N GLY A 461 -1.14 13.71 25.90
CA GLY A 461 -1.30 14.44 24.64
C GLY A 461 -2.32 13.77 23.71
N LEU A 462 -3.23 14.60 23.19
CA LEU A 462 -4.26 14.20 22.23
C LEU A 462 -3.76 14.49 20.82
N PHE A 463 -3.63 13.45 20.01
CA PHE A 463 -3.26 13.58 18.59
C PHE A 463 -4.52 13.48 17.74
N ASP A 464 -4.95 14.58 17.14
CA ASP A 464 -6.16 14.60 16.30
C ASP A 464 -5.87 14.61 14.79
N ARG A 465 -4.60 14.42 14.42
CA ARG A 465 -4.11 14.30 13.04
C ARG A 465 -3.06 13.21 12.90
N PHE A 466 -3.31 12.06 13.51
CA PHE A 466 -2.52 10.86 13.29
C PHE A 466 -3.19 9.99 12.22
N PHE A 467 -2.39 9.49 11.29
CA PHE A 467 -2.85 8.67 10.18
C PHE A 467 -2.06 7.37 10.12
N VAL A 468 -2.78 6.25 10.02
CA VAL A 468 -2.16 4.98 9.66
C VAL A 468 -1.77 5.00 8.18
N ASN A 469 -0.74 4.25 7.80
CA ASN A 469 -0.24 4.26 6.42
C ASN A 469 -1.00 3.29 5.51
N ALA A 470 -1.73 2.35 6.09
CA ALA A 470 -2.37 1.24 5.42
C ALA A 470 -3.84 1.48 5.12
N GLU A 471 -4.33 0.88 4.04
CA GLU A 471 -5.75 0.81 3.72
C GLU A 471 -6.47 -0.30 4.52
N VAL A 472 -5.76 -1.39 4.85
CA VAL A 472 -6.29 -2.60 5.52
C VAL A 472 -5.20 -3.31 6.33
N SER A 473 -5.59 -4.25 7.22
CA SER A 473 -4.71 -4.82 8.24
C SER A 473 -3.52 -5.61 7.69
N SER A 474 -3.66 -6.38 6.60
CA SER A 474 -2.50 -7.05 5.98
C SER A 474 -1.38 -6.07 5.60
N GLN A 475 -1.73 -4.85 5.15
CA GLN A 475 -0.75 -3.79 4.95
C GLN A 475 -0.34 -3.14 6.27
N GLY A 476 -1.28 -3.03 7.22
CA GLY A 476 -1.11 -2.32 8.48
C GLY A 476 -0.01 -2.88 9.35
N HIS A 477 0.00 -4.19 9.54
CA HIS A 477 1.03 -4.88 10.30
C HIS A 477 2.42 -4.73 9.63
N ILE A 478 2.50 -4.82 8.30
CA ILE A 478 3.77 -4.62 7.57
C ILE A 478 4.21 -3.14 7.66
N TRP A 479 3.31 -2.16 7.41
CA TRP A 479 3.63 -0.74 7.59
C TRP A 479 4.10 -0.42 9.00
N SER A 480 3.46 -1.01 10.02
CA SER A 480 3.76 -0.77 11.44
C SER A 480 5.07 -1.39 11.89
N THR A 481 5.59 -2.37 11.18
CA THR A 481 6.80 -3.11 11.58
C THR A 481 7.97 -2.97 10.62
N ALA A 482 7.72 -2.62 9.36
CA ALA A 482 8.75 -2.49 8.34
C ALA A 482 8.87 -1.08 7.71
N ALA A 483 7.96 -0.15 8.04
CA ALA A 483 7.88 1.18 7.45
C ALA A 483 7.75 1.17 5.92
N TYR A 484 7.22 0.10 5.33
CA TYR A 484 7.13 -0.10 3.90
C TYR A 484 6.34 -1.38 3.58
N VAL A 485 5.55 -1.37 2.52
CA VAL A 485 4.88 -2.55 1.96
C VAL A 485 5.45 -2.82 0.57
N THR A 486 5.70 -4.09 0.24
CA THR A 486 6.28 -4.47 -1.05
C THR A 486 5.30 -4.22 -2.20
N ASP A 487 5.81 -4.11 -3.44
CA ASP A 487 4.97 -3.99 -4.64
C ASP A 487 3.99 -5.17 -4.79
N TYR A 488 4.38 -6.35 -4.29
CA TYR A 488 3.52 -7.51 -4.22
C TYR A 488 2.30 -7.25 -3.33
N GLY A 489 2.53 -6.88 -2.07
CA GLY A 489 1.46 -6.54 -1.13
C GLY A 489 0.53 -5.46 -1.68
N GLU A 490 1.07 -4.35 -2.17
CA GLU A 490 0.30 -3.23 -2.71
C GLU A 490 -0.61 -3.60 -3.89
N LYS A 491 -0.21 -4.52 -4.76
CA LYS A 491 -0.98 -4.94 -5.93
C LYS A 491 -1.92 -6.12 -5.68
N ILE A 492 -1.62 -6.98 -4.71
CA ILE A 492 -2.39 -8.19 -4.43
C ILE A 492 -3.50 -7.94 -3.41
N ILE A 493 -3.25 -7.13 -2.39
CA ILE A 493 -4.18 -6.91 -1.28
C ILE A 493 -5.57 -6.42 -1.76
N PRO A 494 -5.72 -5.47 -2.72
CA PRO A 494 -7.05 -5.12 -3.21
C PRO A 494 -7.82 -6.31 -3.80
N SER A 495 -7.13 -7.24 -4.45
CA SER A 495 -7.74 -8.48 -4.95
C SER A 495 -8.03 -9.48 -3.84
N ALA A 496 -7.17 -9.60 -2.82
CA ALA A 496 -7.36 -10.47 -1.67
C ALA A 496 -8.63 -10.08 -0.89
N TYR A 497 -8.76 -8.81 -0.54
CA TYR A 497 -9.95 -8.27 0.13
C TYR A 497 -11.22 -8.28 -0.74
N ALA A 498 -11.08 -8.39 -2.05
CA ALA A 498 -12.20 -8.66 -2.96
C ALA A 498 -12.63 -10.15 -2.98
N GLY A 499 -11.96 -11.02 -2.22
CA GLY A 499 -12.15 -12.48 -2.28
C GLY A 499 -11.62 -13.10 -3.57
N LYS A 500 -10.62 -12.46 -4.19
CA LYS A 500 -10.02 -12.84 -5.50
C LYS A 500 -8.57 -13.34 -5.36
N ARG A 501 -8.05 -13.40 -4.17
CA ARG A 501 -6.75 -13.97 -3.82
C ARG A 501 -6.85 -14.51 -2.39
N GLY A 502 -6.02 -15.48 -2.04
CA GLY A 502 -5.88 -15.95 -0.66
C GLY A 502 -5.02 -15.02 0.18
N ASP A 503 -4.81 -15.43 1.43
CA ASP A 503 -3.93 -14.78 2.37
C ASP A 503 -2.55 -14.49 1.75
N VAL A 504 -2.01 -13.33 2.02
CA VAL A 504 -0.73 -12.86 1.47
C VAL A 504 0.34 -12.73 2.56
N ASP A 505 0.01 -12.99 3.82
CA ASP A 505 0.96 -12.85 4.93
C ASP A 505 1.89 -14.05 5.06
N GLY A 506 3.18 -13.77 5.31
CA GLY A 506 4.21 -14.78 5.56
C GLY A 506 4.83 -15.37 4.29
N GLU A 507 4.61 -14.76 3.14
CA GLU A 507 5.26 -15.09 1.89
C GLU A 507 6.54 -14.26 1.70
N ASP A 508 7.62 -14.83 1.15
CA ASP A 508 8.87 -14.08 0.90
C ASP A 508 8.65 -12.82 0.04
N SER A 509 7.59 -12.81 -0.76
CA SER A 509 7.22 -11.70 -1.66
C SER A 509 6.58 -10.51 -0.95
N ASP A 510 5.99 -10.69 0.23
CA ASP A 510 5.43 -9.60 1.04
C ASP A 510 6.44 -9.03 2.04
N GLU A 511 7.57 -9.72 2.25
CA GLU A 511 8.60 -9.30 3.19
C GLU A 511 9.59 -8.30 2.57
N PRO A 512 9.79 -7.11 3.17
CA PRO A 512 10.78 -6.15 2.72
C PRO A 512 12.21 -6.72 2.72
N GLU A 513 13.06 -6.33 1.76
CA GLU A 513 14.44 -6.83 1.66
C GLU A 513 15.27 -6.48 2.89
N ARG A 514 15.01 -5.33 3.50
CA ARG A 514 15.72 -4.90 4.72
C ARG A 514 15.12 -5.45 6.00
N GLY A 515 14.02 -6.18 5.91
CA GLY A 515 13.33 -6.82 7.02
C GLY A 515 12.49 -5.84 7.84
N PHE A 516 12.24 -6.21 9.07
CA PHE A 516 11.34 -5.56 10.01
C PHE A 516 12.09 -4.86 11.14
N LEU A 517 11.38 -4.24 12.08
CA LEU A 517 11.97 -3.59 13.26
C LEU A 517 12.86 -4.54 14.08
N TRP A 518 12.44 -5.79 14.27
CA TRP A 518 13.25 -6.81 14.97
C TRP A 518 14.51 -7.19 14.20
N THR A 519 14.44 -7.29 12.86
CA THR A 519 15.61 -7.50 12.01
C THR A 519 16.60 -6.34 12.17
N LEU A 520 16.09 -5.10 12.20
CA LEU A 520 16.91 -3.91 12.40
C LEU A 520 17.48 -3.84 13.82
N ALA A 521 16.69 -4.22 14.84
CA ALA A 521 17.14 -4.33 16.24
C ALA A 521 18.31 -5.31 16.36
N ASN A 522 18.16 -6.52 15.80
CA ASN A 522 19.23 -7.53 15.78
C ASN A 522 20.51 -7.00 15.11
N ARG A 523 20.39 -6.37 13.95
CA ARG A 523 21.56 -5.76 13.26
C ARG A 523 22.22 -4.64 14.05
N SER A 524 21.45 -3.96 14.88
CA SER A 524 21.92 -2.81 15.69
C SER A 524 22.39 -3.21 17.09
N GLY A 525 22.24 -4.48 17.48
CA GLY A 525 22.54 -4.97 18.81
C GLY A 525 21.56 -4.49 19.89
N VAL A 526 20.34 -4.16 19.49
CA VAL A 526 19.23 -3.78 20.36
C VAL A 526 18.48 -5.05 20.78
N THR A 527 18.31 -5.26 22.09
CA THR A 527 17.53 -6.38 22.60
C THR A 527 16.05 -6.14 22.40
N PHE A 528 15.31 -7.18 21.98
CA PHE A 528 13.87 -7.06 21.78
C PHE A 528 13.09 -8.26 22.34
N ARG A 529 11.80 -8.07 22.52
CA ARG A 529 10.85 -9.08 22.95
C ARG A 529 9.55 -8.88 22.19
N ASP A 530 8.97 -9.95 21.68
CA ASP A 530 7.71 -9.95 20.95
C ASP A 530 6.59 -10.59 21.76
N TYR A 531 5.43 -9.94 21.72
CA TYR A 531 4.17 -10.34 22.34
C TYR A 531 3.09 -10.45 21.28
N GLY A 532 3.24 -11.39 20.36
CA GLY A 532 2.23 -11.86 19.44
C GLY A 532 2.17 -11.16 18.09
N GLU A 533 2.98 -10.14 17.84
CA GLU A 533 3.03 -9.49 16.54
C GLU A 533 3.72 -10.39 15.51
N MET A 534 3.13 -10.54 14.31
CA MET A 534 3.61 -11.45 13.26
C MET A 534 3.84 -12.90 13.74
N VAL A 535 3.00 -13.37 14.68
CA VAL A 535 3.04 -14.72 15.24
C VAL A 535 1.71 -15.40 15.03
N LYS A 536 1.73 -16.66 14.57
CA LYS A 536 0.55 -17.50 14.38
C LYS A 536 0.70 -18.82 15.13
N GLY A 537 -0.21 -19.10 16.08
CA GLY A 537 -0.16 -20.34 16.84
C GLY A 537 1.15 -20.56 17.61
N GLY A 538 1.81 -19.48 18.05
CA GLY A 538 3.10 -19.53 18.75
C GLY A 538 4.34 -19.59 17.82
N TRP A 539 4.14 -19.54 16.50
CA TRP A 539 5.23 -19.58 15.52
C TRP A 539 5.30 -18.28 14.71
N PRO A 540 6.49 -17.71 14.44
CA PRO A 540 6.64 -16.58 13.55
C PRO A 540 6.05 -16.85 12.16
N VAL A 541 5.31 -15.90 11.61
CA VAL A 541 4.81 -15.96 10.23
C VAL A 541 5.76 -15.33 9.22
N THR A 542 6.81 -14.67 9.70
CA THR A 542 7.87 -14.05 8.88
C THR A 542 9.12 -14.91 8.90
N GLN A 543 9.92 -14.83 7.84
CA GLN A 543 11.21 -15.52 7.74
C GLN A 543 12.38 -14.73 8.35
N HIS A 544 12.16 -13.48 8.80
CA HIS A 544 13.20 -12.59 9.30
C HIS A 544 13.28 -12.54 10.83
N ASP A 545 14.21 -13.26 11.42
CA ASP A 545 14.83 -13.09 12.76
C ASP A 545 13.93 -12.89 14.00
N LEU A 546 12.64 -13.18 13.93
CA LEU A 546 11.73 -13.06 15.09
C LEU A 546 11.99 -14.15 16.15
N GLY A 547 12.10 -15.36 15.74
CA GLY A 547 12.66 -16.54 16.41
C GLY A 547 12.35 -16.70 17.90
N ALA A 548 13.41 -16.81 18.71
CA ALA A 548 13.32 -17.13 20.13
C ALA A 548 12.90 -15.96 21.03
N ASP A 549 12.81 -14.76 20.50
CA ASP A 549 12.45 -13.56 21.25
C ASP A 549 10.92 -13.37 21.39
N VAL A 550 10.14 -14.29 20.83
CA VAL A 550 8.67 -14.38 21.02
C VAL A 550 8.37 -14.91 22.41
N ASN A 551 7.46 -14.26 23.14
CA ASN A 551 6.94 -14.80 24.39
C ASN A 551 6.02 -16.00 24.09
N PRO A 552 6.34 -17.22 24.58
CA PRO A 552 5.59 -18.43 24.21
C PRO A 552 4.21 -18.54 24.89
N ASP A 553 3.97 -17.78 25.95
CA ASP A 553 2.71 -17.80 26.71
C ASP A 553 1.74 -16.71 26.25
N TYR A 554 2.21 -15.77 25.39
CA TYR A 554 1.39 -14.70 24.87
C TYR A 554 0.57 -15.21 23.68
N VAL A 555 -0.74 -15.10 23.76
CA VAL A 555 -1.64 -15.53 22.69
C VAL A 555 -1.73 -14.43 21.63
N PRO A 556 -1.33 -14.70 20.37
CA PRO A 556 -1.46 -13.73 19.27
C PRO A 556 -2.93 -13.47 18.91
N PHE A 557 -3.27 -13.22 17.66
CA PHE A 557 -4.66 -12.96 17.26
C PHE A 557 -5.58 -14.14 17.58
N ASP A 558 -6.38 -13.98 18.60
CA ASP A 558 -7.52 -14.83 18.95
C ASP A 558 -8.54 -14.00 19.73
N LEU A 559 -9.65 -13.66 19.08
CA LEU A 559 -10.72 -12.85 19.67
C LEU A 559 -11.59 -13.61 20.71
N VAL A 560 -11.23 -14.84 21.04
CA VAL A 560 -11.80 -15.57 22.19
C VAL A 560 -11.08 -15.19 23.48
N ILE A 561 -9.81 -14.84 23.37
CA ILE A 561 -8.94 -14.52 24.50
C ILE A 561 -8.96 -13.01 24.75
N GLN A 562 -9.37 -12.63 25.94
CA GLN A 562 -9.42 -11.22 26.38
C GLN A 562 -8.01 -10.61 26.44
N ASP A 563 -7.88 -9.34 26.12
CA ASP A 563 -6.62 -8.58 26.28
C ASP A 563 -6.19 -8.46 27.72
N GLN A 564 -7.13 -8.59 28.68
CA GLN A 564 -6.76 -8.73 30.09
C GLN A 564 -5.82 -9.92 30.32
N LYS A 565 -5.98 -11.03 29.59
CA LYS A 565 -5.07 -12.18 29.69
C LYS A 565 -3.72 -11.92 29.06
N ARG A 566 -3.72 -11.18 27.96
CA ARG A 566 -2.48 -10.71 27.32
C ARG A 566 -1.71 -9.75 28.26
N ALA A 567 -2.42 -8.83 28.89
CA ALA A 567 -1.84 -7.94 29.90
C ALA A 567 -1.32 -8.72 31.11
N ASP A 568 -2.02 -9.77 31.60
CA ASP A 568 -1.56 -10.62 32.69
C ASP A 568 -0.19 -11.26 32.37
N VAL A 569 -0.01 -11.79 31.12
CA VAL A 569 1.25 -12.41 30.67
C VAL A 569 2.36 -11.38 30.64
N TRP A 570 2.14 -10.22 30.01
CA TRP A 570 3.14 -9.16 29.93
C TRP A 570 3.53 -8.64 31.34
N ILE A 571 2.55 -8.36 32.20
CA ILE A 571 2.77 -7.88 33.58
C ILE A 571 3.64 -8.88 34.36
N ALA A 572 3.34 -10.18 34.26
CA ALA A 572 4.11 -11.21 34.92
C ALA A 572 5.58 -11.22 34.46
N GLU A 573 5.84 -11.12 33.17
CA GLU A 573 7.20 -11.06 32.63
C GLU A 573 7.88 -9.73 32.97
N HIS A 574 7.19 -8.59 32.89
CA HIS A 574 7.72 -7.28 33.28
C HIS A 574 8.19 -7.26 34.74
N GLN A 575 7.45 -7.90 35.66
CA GLN A 575 7.87 -8.02 37.05
C GLN A 575 9.14 -8.87 37.19
N HIS A 576 9.43 -9.82 36.30
CA HIS A 576 10.74 -10.50 36.24
C HIS A 576 11.81 -9.53 35.78
N PHE A 577 11.55 -8.73 34.72
CA PHE A 577 12.51 -7.71 34.28
C PHE A 577 12.82 -6.68 35.37
N VAL A 578 11.82 -6.27 36.15
CA VAL A 578 12.02 -5.34 37.28
C VAL A 578 12.93 -5.97 38.37
N ARG A 579 12.75 -7.25 38.69
CA ARG A 579 13.59 -7.94 39.67
C ARG A 579 15.02 -8.15 39.19
N ASP A 580 15.19 -8.49 37.91
CA ASP A 580 16.43 -8.92 37.32
C ASP A 580 17.23 -7.75 36.72
N GLY A 581 16.60 -6.59 36.52
CA GLY A 581 17.20 -5.38 35.95
C GLY A 581 17.55 -5.54 34.46
N ASN A 582 16.78 -6.32 33.68
CA ASN A 582 17.13 -6.73 32.32
C ASN A 582 15.98 -6.55 31.31
N MET A 583 15.13 -5.52 31.48
CA MET A 583 14.06 -5.20 30.53
C MET A 583 14.65 -5.03 29.11
N PRO A 584 14.05 -5.64 28.08
CA PRO A 584 14.45 -5.43 26.69
C PRO A 584 14.38 -3.95 26.27
N GLN A 585 15.23 -3.55 25.33
CA GLN A 585 15.23 -2.18 24.82
C GLN A 585 14.01 -1.90 23.90
N LEU A 586 13.54 -2.92 23.18
CA LEU A 586 12.36 -2.86 22.33
C LEU A 586 11.41 -3.99 22.69
N GLU A 587 10.15 -3.66 22.94
CA GLU A 587 9.06 -4.62 23.09
C GLU A 587 7.99 -4.31 22.03
N LEU A 588 7.58 -5.33 21.28
CA LEU A 588 6.44 -5.27 20.35
C LEU A 588 5.28 -6.04 20.94
N MET A 589 4.07 -5.49 20.88
CA MET A 589 2.90 -6.10 21.50
C MET A 589 1.66 -5.93 20.64
N TRP A 590 0.89 -6.98 20.47
CA TRP A 590 -0.40 -6.96 19.80
C TRP A 590 -1.56 -7.06 20.78
N LEU A 591 -2.46 -6.06 20.78
CA LEU A 591 -3.68 -6.05 21.59
C LEU A 591 -4.92 -6.03 20.67
N PRO A 592 -5.40 -7.19 20.17
CA PRO A 592 -6.36 -7.25 19.08
C PRO A 592 -7.84 -7.18 19.48
N MET A 593 -8.22 -7.02 20.76
CA MET A 593 -9.65 -7.13 21.17
C MET A 593 -10.52 -5.98 20.67
N ASP A 594 -9.95 -4.86 20.31
CA ASP A 594 -10.68 -3.75 19.68
C ASP A 594 -11.06 -4.02 18.21
N HIS A 595 -10.52 -5.08 17.58
CA HIS A 595 -11.10 -5.65 16.35
C HIS A 595 -12.57 -6.01 16.54
N LEU A 596 -12.96 -6.44 17.76
CA LEU A 596 -14.29 -6.86 18.14
C LEU A 596 -14.69 -8.21 17.50
N THR A 597 -15.88 -8.68 17.81
CA THR A 597 -16.44 -9.92 17.23
C THR A 597 -17.76 -9.69 16.49
N ALA A 598 -18.02 -8.46 16.07
CA ALA A 598 -19.33 -8.03 15.57
C ALA A 598 -20.44 -8.43 16.56
N ALA A 599 -21.57 -8.95 16.05
CA ALA A 599 -22.69 -9.44 16.89
C ALA A 599 -22.70 -10.96 17.06
N ARG A 600 -21.54 -11.64 16.91
CA ARG A 600 -21.48 -13.11 16.94
C ARG A 600 -22.02 -13.65 18.27
N PRO A 601 -23.04 -14.51 18.25
CA PRO A 601 -23.68 -15.03 19.47
C PRO A 601 -22.69 -15.69 20.45
N GLY A 602 -22.78 -15.35 21.74
CA GLY A 602 -21.93 -15.91 22.78
C GLY A 602 -20.49 -15.39 22.83
N LYS A 603 -20.08 -14.55 21.88
CA LYS A 603 -18.83 -13.77 21.95
C LYS A 603 -19.08 -12.46 22.71
N CYS A 604 -18.03 -11.73 23.06
CA CYS A 604 -18.17 -10.41 23.71
C CYS A 604 -19.02 -9.45 22.89
N THR A 605 -19.81 -8.61 23.54
CA THR A 605 -20.43 -7.47 22.84
C THR A 605 -19.34 -6.49 22.38
N PRO A 606 -19.57 -5.65 21.35
CA PRO A 606 -18.61 -4.63 20.94
C PRO A 606 -18.16 -3.74 22.10
N TYR A 607 -19.07 -3.40 23.02
CA TYR A 607 -18.73 -2.63 24.20
C TYR A 607 -17.84 -3.41 25.19
N ALA A 608 -18.14 -4.69 25.41
CA ALA A 608 -17.33 -5.52 26.30
C ALA A 608 -15.93 -5.77 25.75
N CYS A 609 -15.79 -6.04 24.43
CA CYS A 609 -14.50 -6.23 23.79
C CYS A 609 -13.64 -4.95 23.88
N MET A 610 -14.22 -3.80 23.53
CA MET A 610 -13.49 -2.53 23.57
C MET A 610 -13.14 -2.09 25.00
N ALA A 611 -14.01 -2.33 25.97
CA ALA A 611 -13.74 -2.05 27.38
C ALA A 611 -12.64 -2.98 27.94
N ASP A 612 -12.57 -4.22 27.46
CA ASP A 612 -11.50 -5.15 27.81
C ASP A 612 -10.14 -4.67 27.28
N ASN A 613 -10.07 -4.25 26.01
CA ASN A 613 -8.88 -3.66 25.40
C ASN A 613 -8.46 -2.36 26.13
N ASP A 614 -9.44 -1.47 26.43
CA ASP A 614 -9.21 -0.23 27.17
C ASP A 614 -8.55 -0.45 28.53
N LEU A 615 -9.10 -1.40 29.29
CA LEU A 615 -8.56 -1.73 30.62
C LEU A 615 -7.20 -2.41 30.51
N ALA A 616 -6.96 -3.25 29.49
CA ALA A 616 -5.67 -3.90 29.29
C ALA A 616 -4.58 -2.87 29.05
N LEU A 617 -4.81 -1.90 28.16
CA LEU A 617 -3.89 -0.78 27.93
C LEU A 617 -3.67 0.01 29.24
N GLY A 618 -4.74 0.35 29.96
CA GLY A 618 -4.63 1.04 31.25
C GLY A 618 -3.77 0.31 32.27
N ARG A 619 -3.91 -1.02 32.38
CA ARG A 619 -3.13 -1.87 33.30
C ARG A 619 -1.65 -1.96 32.90
N ILE A 620 -1.34 -2.02 31.61
CA ILE A 620 0.04 -2.00 31.13
C ILE A 620 0.71 -0.68 31.49
N VAL A 621 0.04 0.44 31.26
CA VAL A 621 0.56 1.77 31.65
C VAL A 621 0.68 1.90 33.18
N GLN A 622 -0.27 1.39 33.93
CA GLN A 622 -0.19 1.35 35.40
C GLN A 622 1.05 0.60 35.86
N GLU A 623 1.24 -0.66 35.42
CA GLU A 623 2.37 -1.49 35.81
C GLU A 623 3.70 -0.81 35.50
N LEU A 624 3.87 -0.29 34.30
CA LEU A 624 5.09 0.41 33.90
C LEU A 624 5.30 1.69 34.73
N SER A 625 4.26 2.50 34.92
CA SER A 625 4.40 3.80 35.58
C SER A 625 4.68 3.70 37.08
N HIS A 626 4.37 2.56 37.71
CA HIS A 626 4.75 2.22 39.09
C HIS A 626 6.09 1.50 39.22
N SER A 627 6.77 1.25 38.09
CA SER A 627 8.06 0.55 38.05
C SER A 627 9.26 1.51 38.02
N PRO A 628 10.48 1.03 38.32
CA PRO A 628 11.69 1.82 38.14
C PRO A 628 11.96 2.25 36.69
N TYR A 629 11.38 1.56 35.71
CA TYR A 629 11.55 1.83 34.28
C TYR A 629 10.72 3.03 33.76
N TRP A 630 9.80 3.59 34.57
CA TRP A 630 8.98 4.72 34.14
C TRP A 630 9.77 5.93 33.67
N ASN A 631 10.92 6.20 34.32
CA ASN A 631 11.76 7.35 34.01
C ASN A 631 12.51 7.26 32.67
N ASP A 632 12.65 6.09 32.07
CA ASP A 632 13.45 5.89 30.86
C ASP A 632 12.76 5.02 29.80
N THR A 633 11.44 4.88 29.90
CA THR A 633 10.61 4.15 28.93
C THR A 633 9.57 5.07 28.27
N VAL A 634 9.31 4.83 26.99
CA VAL A 634 8.17 5.39 26.26
C VAL A 634 7.34 4.25 25.67
N ILE A 635 6.01 4.37 25.77
CA ILE A 635 5.05 3.50 25.09
C ILE A 635 4.51 4.26 23.87
N PHE A 636 4.54 3.66 22.69
CA PHE A 636 3.79 4.10 21.52
C PHE A 636 2.65 3.11 21.26
N VAL A 637 1.46 3.62 21.02
CA VAL A 637 0.27 2.81 20.70
C VAL A 637 -0.31 3.31 19.39
N VAL A 638 -0.43 2.43 18.41
CA VAL A 638 -1.01 2.70 17.10
C VAL A 638 -2.11 1.70 16.79
N GLU A 639 -3.01 2.04 15.89
CA GLU A 639 -3.81 1.06 15.16
C GLU A 639 -2.98 0.58 13.95
N ASP A 640 -3.20 -0.66 13.50
CA ASP A 640 -2.62 -1.17 12.26
C ASP A 640 -3.22 -0.46 11.05
N ASP A 641 -4.54 -0.39 10.98
CA ASP A 641 -5.32 0.39 10.03
C ASP A 641 -6.57 1.02 10.69
N ALA A 642 -7.35 1.76 9.91
CA ALA A 642 -8.65 2.30 10.34
C ALA A 642 -9.84 1.58 9.65
N GLN A 643 -9.58 0.70 8.76
CA GLN A 643 -10.40 -0.28 8.04
C GLN A 643 -11.88 0.09 7.85
N ALA A 644 -12.14 1.15 7.09
CA ALA A 644 -13.48 1.63 6.78
C ALA A 644 -14.35 2.03 7.99
N GLY A 645 -13.77 2.21 9.16
CA GLY A 645 -14.47 2.89 10.25
C GLY A 645 -14.85 4.31 9.82
N PRO A 646 -15.98 4.86 10.28
CA PRO A 646 -16.35 6.22 9.92
C PRO A 646 -15.41 7.25 10.57
N ASP A 647 -14.90 8.16 9.76
CA ASP A 647 -14.15 9.33 10.21
C ASP A 647 -14.46 10.53 9.32
N HIS A 648 -14.62 11.70 9.93
CA HIS A 648 -15.05 12.92 9.21
C HIS A 648 -13.90 13.65 8.52
N VAL A 649 -12.65 13.26 8.77
CA VAL A 649 -11.44 13.88 8.20
C VAL A 649 -10.85 13.02 7.08
N ASP A 650 -10.53 11.77 7.38
CA ASP A 650 -9.93 10.84 6.43
C ASP A 650 -10.13 9.39 6.88
N SER A 651 -10.28 8.48 5.92
CA SER A 651 -10.46 7.05 6.18
C SER A 651 -9.24 6.36 6.82
N HIS A 652 -8.11 7.04 6.93
CA HIS A 652 -6.88 6.55 7.57
C HIS A 652 -6.62 7.21 8.92
N ARG A 653 -7.47 8.13 9.39
CA ARG A 653 -7.24 8.79 10.66
C ARG A 653 -7.58 7.87 11.83
N ALA A 654 -6.60 7.62 12.70
CA ALA A 654 -6.70 6.66 13.80
C ALA A 654 -6.24 7.26 15.15
N PRO A 655 -6.62 6.63 16.29
CA PRO A 655 -6.05 6.98 17.58
C PRO A 655 -4.55 6.71 17.63
N PHE A 656 -3.83 7.58 18.33
CA PHE A 656 -2.40 7.40 18.59
C PHE A 656 -2.08 7.89 19.99
N TYR A 657 -1.23 7.14 20.70
CA TYR A 657 -0.75 7.53 22.02
C TYR A 657 0.78 7.40 22.07
N ALA A 658 1.41 8.46 22.56
CA ALA A 658 2.77 8.42 23.08
C ALA A 658 2.68 8.63 24.59
N ILE A 659 3.22 7.71 25.37
CA ILE A 659 3.00 7.69 26.83
C ILE A 659 4.35 7.55 27.52
N SER A 660 4.73 8.54 28.32
CA SER A 660 5.97 8.53 29.11
C SER A 660 5.92 9.56 30.22
N ALA A 661 6.87 9.50 31.14
CA ALA A 661 7.06 10.55 32.14
C ALA A 661 7.37 11.94 31.54
N TYR A 662 7.78 12.02 30.28
CA TYR A 662 8.21 13.28 29.66
C TYR A 662 7.16 13.92 28.75
N ASN A 663 5.97 13.37 28.60
CA ASN A 663 4.97 13.93 27.69
C ASN A 663 4.50 15.32 28.11
N LYS A 664 4.21 16.15 27.11
CA LYS A 664 3.50 17.41 27.29
C LYS A 664 2.00 17.17 27.16
N PRO A 665 1.19 17.60 28.13
CA PRO A 665 -0.27 17.57 27.94
C PRO A 665 -0.69 18.59 26.88
N GLY A 666 -1.85 18.36 26.27
CA GLY A 666 -2.45 19.26 25.27
C GLY A 666 -2.73 18.55 23.95
N THR A 667 -3.25 19.29 22.99
CA THR A 667 -3.62 18.72 21.69
C THR A 667 -2.52 18.96 20.66
N VAL A 668 -2.19 17.93 19.89
CA VAL A 668 -1.22 17.95 18.80
C VAL A 668 -2.00 17.92 17.50
N HIS A 669 -2.14 19.08 16.87
CA HIS A 669 -2.93 19.25 15.63
C HIS A 669 -2.14 19.00 14.34
N ARG A 670 -0.82 18.78 14.43
CA ARG A 670 0.00 18.53 13.26
C ARG A 670 -0.15 17.10 12.76
N PHE A 671 0.07 16.92 11.46
CA PHE A 671 0.14 15.60 10.84
C PHE A 671 1.24 14.75 11.49
N ALA A 672 0.90 13.51 11.79
CA ALA A 672 1.83 12.44 12.14
C ALA A 672 1.28 11.12 11.57
N ASN A 673 2.15 10.14 11.38
CA ASN A 673 1.75 8.83 10.86
C ASN A 673 2.57 7.68 11.45
N THR A 674 2.24 6.46 11.07
CA THR A 674 2.91 5.24 11.55
C THR A 674 4.42 5.27 11.31
N THR A 675 4.89 5.77 10.14
CA THR A 675 6.34 5.83 9.85
C THR A 675 7.08 6.90 10.66
N ASP A 676 6.40 7.95 11.14
CA ASP A 676 6.97 8.90 12.10
C ASP A 676 7.23 8.22 13.47
N VAL A 677 6.35 7.28 13.87
CA VAL A 677 6.52 6.49 15.11
C VAL A 677 7.70 5.53 14.97
N ILE A 678 7.79 4.78 13.87
CA ILE A 678 8.92 3.88 13.62
C ILE A 678 10.24 4.64 13.68
N ALA A 679 10.31 5.80 13.01
CA ALA A 679 11.49 6.65 13.05
C ALA A 679 11.83 7.17 14.46
N ALA A 680 10.83 7.42 15.29
CA ALA A 680 11.06 7.78 16.70
C ALA A 680 11.65 6.61 17.49
N ILE A 681 11.15 5.38 17.29
CA ILE A 681 11.70 4.16 17.88
C ILE A 681 13.18 3.98 17.50
N GLU A 682 13.47 4.11 16.21
CA GLU A 682 14.81 3.99 15.66
C GLU A 682 15.78 5.07 16.20
N ASP A 683 15.33 6.32 16.30
CA ASP A 683 16.12 7.42 16.84
C ASP A 683 16.40 7.23 18.35
N ILE A 684 15.41 6.79 19.13
CA ILE A 684 15.52 6.55 20.57
C ILE A 684 16.51 5.42 20.85
N LEU A 685 16.41 4.33 20.10
CA LEU A 685 17.25 3.14 20.31
C LEU A 685 18.56 3.17 19.54
N GLY A 686 18.84 4.25 18.78
CA GLY A 686 20.07 4.40 18.03
C GLY A 686 20.23 3.42 16.86
N MET A 687 19.12 2.95 16.32
CA MET A 687 19.08 2.06 15.16
C MET A 687 19.25 2.83 13.84
N GLY A 688 19.40 2.14 12.73
CA GLY A 688 19.39 2.72 11.38
C GLY A 688 17.99 3.05 10.91
N ARG A 689 17.79 2.98 9.58
CA ARG A 689 16.48 3.16 8.92
C ARG A 689 16.14 1.93 8.09
N LEU A 690 14.85 1.60 8.01
CA LEU A 690 14.35 0.51 7.20
C LEU A 690 14.16 0.95 5.75
N SER A 691 13.41 2.02 5.52
CA SER A 691 13.03 2.48 4.18
C SER A 691 13.25 3.99 3.99
N LYS A 692 12.84 4.51 2.85
CA LYS A 692 12.80 5.97 2.64
C LYS A 692 11.74 6.67 3.50
N PHE A 693 10.67 5.98 3.89
CA PHE A 693 9.54 6.60 4.59
C PHE A 693 9.92 7.01 6.01
N ASP A 694 10.52 6.10 6.79
CA ASP A 694 11.06 6.42 8.11
C ASP A 694 12.30 7.34 8.04
N TYR A 695 13.04 7.28 6.91
CA TYR A 695 14.17 8.17 6.67
C TYR A 695 13.74 9.64 6.51
N PHE A 696 12.66 9.94 5.75
CA PHE A 696 12.13 11.28 5.54
C PHE A 696 10.99 11.65 6.50
N SER A 697 10.74 10.84 7.52
CA SER A 697 9.71 11.04 8.53
C SER A 697 9.86 12.34 9.32
N ARG A 698 8.79 12.73 9.99
CA ARG A 698 8.75 13.85 10.92
C ARG A 698 9.27 13.40 12.29
N SER A 699 9.94 14.31 13.02
CA SER A 699 10.31 14.03 14.40
C SER A 699 9.09 14.12 15.33
N LEU A 700 9.00 13.21 16.28
CA LEU A 700 8.07 13.30 17.43
C LEU A 700 8.71 13.92 18.67
N ALA A 701 9.94 14.39 18.61
CA ALA A 701 10.66 14.91 19.79
C ALA A 701 10.03 16.16 20.41
N ASP A 702 9.24 16.91 19.66
CA ASP A 702 8.55 18.14 20.09
C ASP A 702 7.41 17.88 21.10
N ILE A 703 6.90 16.66 21.16
CA ILE A 703 5.83 16.29 22.11
C ILE A 703 6.34 16.07 23.54
N PHE A 704 7.65 15.99 23.73
CA PHE A 704 8.25 15.70 25.02
C PHE A 704 8.75 16.97 25.73
N ALA A 705 8.60 16.98 27.05
CA ALA A 705 9.12 18.00 27.94
C ALA A 705 10.59 17.70 28.32
N PRO A 706 11.37 18.71 28.73
CA PRO A 706 12.76 18.52 29.13
C PRO A 706 12.92 17.84 30.51
N SER A 707 11.85 17.78 31.30
CA SER A 707 11.87 17.21 32.66
C SER A 707 10.71 16.24 32.82
N PRO A 708 10.91 15.10 33.53
CA PRO A 708 9.86 14.11 33.73
C PRO A 708 8.85 14.55 34.80
N ASP A 709 7.61 14.14 34.60
CA ASP A 709 6.58 13.98 35.64
C ASP A 709 6.48 12.50 35.99
N LEU A 710 7.04 12.14 37.15
CA LEU A 710 7.08 10.76 37.61
C LEU A 710 5.79 10.30 38.31
N THR A 711 4.73 11.14 38.32
CA THR A 711 3.44 10.74 38.86
C THR A 711 2.95 9.49 38.11
N PRO A 712 2.65 8.38 38.80
CA PRO A 712 2.18 7.17 38.12
C PRO A 712 0.77 7.35 37.56
N PHE A 713 0.37 6.48 36.66
CA PHE A 713 -0.97 6.37 36.12
C PHE A 713 -1.67 5.19 36.79
N ASP A 714 -2.88 5.41 37.27
CA ASP A 714 -3.73 4.35 37.79
C ASP A 714 -4.82 4.00 36.78
N ALA A 715 -4.94 2.73 36.43
CA ALA A 715 -5.93 2.24 35.49
C ALA A 715 -7.36 2.48 36.01
N ILE A 716 -8.23 2.92 35.12
CA ILE A 716 -9.62 3.21 35.39
C ILE A 716 -10.46 2.02 34.94
N THR A 717 -11.19 1.40 35.86
CA THR A 717 -12.10 0.31 35.50
C THR A 717 -13.30 0.85 34.72
N PRO A 718 -13.54 0.38 33.48
CA PRO A 718 -14.74 0.73 32.72
C PRO A 718 -16.02 0.36 33.47
N LYS A 719 -17.11 1.07 33.23
CA LYS A 719 -18.42 0.72 33.79
C LYS A 719 -19.07 -0.47 33.04
N GLN A 720 -18.63 -0.75 31.83
CA GLN A 720 -19.06 -1.86 31.01
C GLN A 720 -18.66 -3.22 31.66
N ASP A 721 -19.58 -4.17 31.67
CA ASP A 721 -19.25 -5.54 32.01
C ASP A 721 -18.39 -6.16 30.89
N LEU A 722 -17.13 -6.48 31.21
CA LEU A 722 -16.17 -7.07 30.27
C LEU A 722 -16.58 -8.49 29.80
N ASN A 723 -17.49 -9.14 30.51
CA ASN A 723 -17.98 -10.50 30.21
C ASN A 723 -19.33 -10.51 29.48
N GLU A 724 -19.88 -9.33 29.17
CA GLU A 724 -21.14 -9.26 28.46
C GLU A 724 -21.04 -9.93 27.09
N LYS A 725 -22.03 -10.80 26.78
CA LYS A 725 -22.04 -11.60 25.56
C LYS A 725 -23.16 -11.16 24.63
N ASN A 726 -22.87 -11.25 23.33
CA ASN A 726 -23.86 -10.99 22.31
C ASN A 726 -25.07 -11.91 22.45
N PRO A 727 -26.29 -11.36 22.40
CA PRO A 727 -27.51 -12.15 22.50
C PRO A 727 -27.67 -13.04 21.27
N GLN A 728 -28.34 -14.16 21.45
CA GLN A 728 -28.77 -15.05 20.37
C GLN A 728 -30.03 -14.48 19.68
N ASN A 729 -30.24 -14.84 18.42
CA ASN A 729 -31.48 -14.57 17.67
C ASN A 729 -31.80 -13.12 17.32
N THR A 730 -30.83 -12.21 17.35
CA THR A 730 -30.99 -10.84 16.80
C THR A 730 -30.75 -10.81 15.29
N ALA A 731 -31.19 -9.75 14.60
CA ALA A 731 -30.86 -9.54 13.20
C ALA A 731 -29.35 -9.39 12.99
N ALA A 732 -28.68 -8.64 13.86
CA ALA A 732 -27.22 -8.48 13.87
C ALA A 732 -26.49 -9.81 14.10
N ALA A 733 -26.98 -10.65 15.01
CA ALA A 733 -26.42 -11.98 15.28
C ALA A 733 -26.43 -12.86 14.00
N ARG A 734 -27.58 -12.93 13.33
CA ARG A 734 -27.70 -13.71 12.08
C ARG A 734 -26.77 -13.22 10.96
N LEU A 735 -26.58 -11.91 10.84
CA LEU A 735 -25.64 -11.35 9.87
C LEU A 735 -24.18 -11.69 10.24
N SER A 736 -23.88 -11.73 11.55
CA SER A 736 -22.53 -12.02 12.04
C SER A 736 -22.16 -13.50 11.94
N GLU A 737 -23.11 -14.43 11.89
CA GLU A 737 -22.83 -15.86 11.71
C GLU A 737 -22.11 -16.18 10.39
N GLY A 738 -22.32 -15.35 9.36
CA GLY A 738 -21.67 -15.48 8.05
C GLY A 738 -20.27 -14.90 7.96
N LEU A 739 -19.76 -14.23 9.02
CA LEU A 739 -18.45 -13.61 9.02
C LEU A 739 -17.36 -14.63 9.38
N ASP A 740 -16.26 -14.64 8.66
CA ASP A 740 -15.07 -15.41 9.03
C ASP A 740 -14.17 -14.57 9.94
N LEU A 741 -14.21 -14.85 11.24
CA LEU A 741 -13.40 -14.21 12.27
C LEU A 741 -12.27 -15.14 12.75
N SER A 742 -11.84 -16.10 11.94
CA SER A 742 -10.83 -17.09 12.32
C SER A 742 -9.40 -16.57 12.18
N ALA A 743 -9.23 -15.50 11.43
CA ALA A 743 -7.95 -14.81 11.28
C ALA A 743 -8.22 -13.32 10.98
N PRO A 744 -7.24 -12.44 11.16
CA PRO A 744 -7.33 -11.06 10.65
C PRO A 744 -7.70 -11.07 9.17
N ASP A 745 -8.30 -10.01 8.68
CA ASP A 745 -8.52 -9.75 7.25
C ASP A 745 -9.46 -10.69 6.47
N ARG A 746 -10.13 -11.62 7.14
CA ARG A 746 -11.11 -12.51 6.49
C ARG A 746 -12.53 -11.98 6.49
N VAL A 747 -12.76 -10.89 7.18
CA VAL A 747 -14.09 -10.28 7.31
C VAL A 747 -14.34 -9.33 6.15
N ASN A 748 -15.56 -9.33 5.62
CA ASN A 748 -16.01 -8.22 4.78
C ASN A 748 -16.32 -7.01 5.70
N ASP A 749 -15.44 -6.02 5.70
CA ASP A 749 -15.47 -4.87 6.62
C ASP A 749 -16.72 -4.03 6.54
N GLN A 750 -17.34 -3.96 5.40
CA GLN A 750 -18.58 -3.21 5.24
C GLN A 750 -19.76 -3.90 5.92
N VAL A 751 -19.84 -5.23 5.80
CA VAL A 751 -20.78 -6.01 6.59
C VAL A 751 -20.53 -5.76 8.05
N TYR A 752 -19.27 -5.86 8.41
CA TYR A 752 -18.79 -5.74 9.75
C TYR A 752 -19.15 -4.39 10.37
N ASN A 753 -18.77 -3.29 9.72
CA ASN A 753 -19.06 -1.93 10.18
C ASN A 753 -20.58 -1.65 10.21
N ARG A 754 -21.35 -2.20 9.25
CA ARG A 754 -22.81 -2.07 9.25
C ARG A 754 -23.44 -2.81 10.44
N ILE A 755 -22.96 -3.99 10.78
CA ILE A 755 -23.40 -4.72 11.96
C ILE A 755 -23.09 -3.92 13.22
N LEU A 756 -21.88 -3.37 13.33
CA LEU A 756 -21.48 -2.54 14.46
C LEU A 756 -22.38 -1.30 14.58
N TRP A 757 -22.65 -0.60 13.49
CA TRP A 757 -23.56 0.55 13.53
C TRP A 757 -24.95 0.15 14.03
N LEU A 758 -25.50 -0.94 13.50
CA LEU A 758 -26.81 -1.44 13.92
C LEU A 758 -26.85 -1.79 15.41
N MET A 759 -25.77 -2.37 15.94
CA MET A 759 -25.65 -2.72 17.35
C MET A 759 -25.51 -1.50 18.27
N LEU A 760 -24.69 -0.54 17.85
CA LEU A 760 -24.26 0.56 18.71
C LEU A 760 -25.16 1.80 18.59
N LYS A 761 -25.76 2.02 17.42
CA LYS A 761 -26.59 3.18 17.08
C LYS A 761 -28.03 2.82 16.69
N GLY A 762 -28.36 1.53 16.55
CA GLY A 762 -29.66 1.06 16.11
C GLY A 762 -29.99 1.52 14.69
N ASP A 763 -31.24 1.94 14.47
CA ASP A 763 -31.70 2.45 13.19
C ASP A 763 -31.40 3.95 12.96
N ALA A 764 -30.55 4.55 13.78
CA ALA A 764 -30.13 5.94 13.60
C ALA A 764 -29.50 6.11 12.20
N PRO A 765 -29.88 7.16 11.45
CA PRO A 765 -29.22 7.45 10.20
C PRO A 765 -27.76 7.79 10.49
N GLN A 766 -26.85 7.33 9.66
CA GLN A 766 -25.47 7.77 9.73
C GLN A 766 -25.42 9.26 9.39
N PRO A 767 -24.64 10.07 10.12
CA PRO A 767 -24.42 11.44 9.76
C PRO A 767 -23.78 11.51 8.37
N ALA A 768 -24.25 12.45 7.55
CA ALA A 768 -23.55 12.75 6.32
C ALA A 768 -22.11 13.15 6.66
N ALA A 769 -21.14 12.59 5.97
CA ALA A 769 -19.76 12.98 6.12
C ALA A 769 -19.69 14.50 5.94
N ARG A 770 -19.11 15.19 6.94
CA ARG A 770 -18.79 16.60 6.77
C ARG A 770 -17.65 16.67 5.77
N THR A 771 -17.87 17.40 4.69
CA THR A 771 -16.81 17.66 3.74
C THR A 771 -15.63 18.27 4.49
N TRP A 772 -14.60 17.48 4.61
CA TRP A 772 -13.22 17.83 4.69
C TRP A 772 -12.86 19.17 5.35
N ALA A 773 -12.34 19.13 6.57
CA ALA A 773 -11.57 20.24 7.11
C ALA A 773 -10.19 20.20 6.44
N PRO A 774 -9.82 21.20 5.62
CA PRO A 774 -8.58 21.11 4.86
C PRO A 774 -7.40 21.03 5.81
N LEU A 775 -6.61 19.97 5.70
CA LEU A 775 -5.29 19.81 6.32
C LEU A 775 -4.35 21.02 6.06
N HIS A 776 -4.67 21.86 5.08
CA HIS A 776 -3.90 23.03 4.68
C HIS A 776 -3.80 24.15 5.73
N VAL A 777 -4.75 24.24 6.65
CA VAL A 777 -4.77 25.36 7.62
C VAL A 777 -3.71 25.18 8.69
N LEU A 778 -3.23 23.97 8.91
CA LEU A 778 -2.34 23.65 10.05
C LEU A 778 -0.85 23.51 9.67
N GLU A 779 -0.51 23.41 8.39
CA GLU A 779 0.90 23.40 7.93
C GLU A 779 1.53 24.80 7.91
N ALA A 780 0.76 25.87 7.99
CA ALA A 780 1.26 27.24 7.99
C ALA A 780 1.81 27.72 9.37
N SER A 781 1.74 26.90 10.38
CA SER A 781 2.19 27.24 11.76
C SER A 781 3.49 26.54 12.20
N TRP A 782 4.35 26.18 11.25
CA TRP A 782 5.70 25.62 11.51
C TRP A 782 6.79 26.65 11.49
#